data_88edbe10d48c83a9848468d90d4cd487
#
_entry.id   88edbe10d48c83a9848468d90d4cd487
#
_cell.length_a   1.000
_cell.length_b   1.000
_cell.length_c   1.000
_cell.angle_alpha   90.00
_cell.angle_beta   90.00
_cell.angle_gamma   90.00
#
_symmetry.space_group_name_H-M   'P 1'
#
loop_
_entity.id
_entity.type
_entity.pdbx_description
1 polymer ?
#
loop_
_entity_poly.entity_id
_entity_poly.type
_entity_poly.pdbx_seq_one_letter_code
_entity_poly.pdbx_strand_id
1 'polypeptide(L)'
;MGPAPTGEQLRGAAGGPEVIPSLEGTGKKGKKASSRKRVVTGSQAENLLQPVKLSRAELYKEPTNEELNHLRETEILFHSSLLRLQVEELLKEVRVSEKKKDRIDAFLLEVNHRIKKVPSTSESELTDQAWLPAGIQVPFHQVPYTVKGSFHFLPPAQVTVVGSYLLGTCIRPDINVDMALTMPREILQDKDLLNQRYFRKRALYLAHLAHHLARDPLFGSVRFSFINGCHMKPSLLLRPHGKDEHLVTVRLHPCPPSDFFRPCRLLPTKNNVRSAWYRGQSPREDGKLEPPTPHYNTWILQDTALGSHVQLLSSVLGSALGLKDGVALLKVWLRQRELDKGLGGFSGFLVSMLVAFLVSTRKIHTTMSGYQVLRSVLQFLATTDLTVNGISLCFSSDSSLPALADFHQAFPVVFLDPSGRLNLCADVTASTYHQVQHEARLSMALLDSKTDDGFQLLLMTPKPMIRAFDHVLHLRPLSRLQAACHQLKLWPELQDNGGDYVSAALGPLTTLLEKGLGSRLQLLAHSRPPVPEWDISQDPPKHKDSGTLTLGLLLQPEGLNSVLELGPEADQPEAADFRQFWGSRSELRRFQDGAIREAVVWEAASLSQKRLIPHKVVTHLLALHADIPDNCIHYVGGFLDALIQGLKEASSTKGHMVVSQGGELVMLPNIEAILEDFAVMGEGLVQAVEVRSERWTV
;
A
#
# COMPACT_ATOMS: atom_id res chain seq x y z
N MET A 1 27.34 -51.40 -7.04
CA MET A 1 26.78 -52.65 -7.57
C MET A 1 25.46 -52.29 -8.20
N GLY A 2 25.43 -52.22 -9.55
CA GLY A 2 24.23 -52.23 -10.35
C GLY A 2 23.68 -53.66 -10.53
N PRO A 3 22.82 -53.98 -11.46
CA PRO A 3 22.56 -53.29 -12.71
C PRO A 3 21.06 -53.22 -13.12
N ALA A 4 20.81 -52.49 -14.19
CA ALA A 4 19.63 -52.61 -15.06
C ALA A 4 19.68 -53.92 -15.89
N PRO A 5 18.63 -54.29 -16.62
CA PRO A 5 18.64 -54.18 -18.08
C PRO A 5 17.30 -53.74 -18.71
N THR A 6 17.29 -52.96 -19.81
CA THR A 6 17.26 -53.24 -21.25
C THR A 6 16.04 -54.10 -21.66
N GLY A 7 15.25 -53.84 -22.62
CA GLY A 7 15.33 -53.22 -23.93
C GLY A 7 14.16 -53.75 -24.75
N GLU A 8 13.91 -53.22 -25.82
CA GLU A 8 13.71 -53.41 -27.28
C GLU A 8 12.28 -53.13 -27.71
N GLN A 9 12.08 -52.15 -28.55
CA GLN A 9 12.15 -52.03 -30.02
C GLN A 9 11.13 -52.89 -30.80
N LEU A 10 10.29 -52.23 -31.61
CA LEU A 10 10.22 -52.33 -33.08
C LEU A 10 8.95 -51.60 -33.61
N ARG A 11 9.15 -50.53 -34.39
CA ARG A 11 8.92 -50.34 -35.84
C ARG A 11 7.53 -50.77 -36.35
N GLY A 12 6.80 -49.96 -37.10
CA GLY A 12 7.03 -49.17 -38.27
C GLY A 12 5.71 -48.72 -38.86
N ALA A 13 5.76 -47.62 -39.46
CA ALA A 13 5.73 -47.20 -40.84
C ALA A 13 4.35 -46.94 -41.48
N ALA A 14 4.19 -45.67 -41.84
CA ALA A 14 3.93 -45.11 -43.15
C ALA A 14 2.51 -45.09 -43.73
N GLY A 15 2.09 -43.90 -44.20
CA GLY A 15 1.24 -43.71 -45.36
C GLY A 15 0.21 -42.61 -45.24
N GLY A 16 0.50 -41.38 -45.67
CA GLY A 16 -0.53 -40.49 -46.20
C GLY A 16 -0.74 -40.86 -47.70
N PRO A 17 -1.49 -40.16 -48.53
CA PRO A 17 -1.81 -38.72 -48.52
C PRO A 17 -3.25 -38.38 -49.04
N GLU A 18 -3.57 -37.09 -48.99
CA GLU A 18 -4.36 -36.24 -49.91
C GLU A 18 -5.62 -36.81 -50.62
N VAL A 19 -6.70 -36.04 -50.62
CA VAL A 19 -7.23 -35.36 -51.82
C VAL A 19 -8.60 -34.72 -51.50
N ILE A 20 -8.72 -33.42 -51.76
CA ILE A 20 -9.97 -32.70 -52.04
C ILE A 20 -10.43 -33.09 -53.45
N PRO A 21 -11.75 -33.12 -53.79
CA PRO A 21 -12.33 -31.96 -54.46
C PRO A 21 -13.85 -31.72 -54.22
N SER A 22 -14.15 -30.47 -54.23
CA SER A 22 -15.23 -29.64 -54.80
C SER A 22 -16.35 -30.25 -55.66
N LEU A 23 -17.47 -29.55 -55.60
CA LEU A 23 -18.40 -29.07 -56.64
C LEU A 23 -19.84 -29.61 -56.62
N GLU A 24 -20.74 -28.60 -56.56
CA GLU A 24 -21.99 -28.39 -57.30
C GLU A 24 -23.12 -29.43 -57.19
N GLY A 25 -24.32 -29.03 -57.07
CA GLY A 25 -25.11 -27.91 -57.46
C GLY A 25 -26.60 -28.23 -57.46
N THR A 26 -27.41 -27.19 -57.57
CA THR A 26 -28.80 -27.15 -58.03
C THR A 26 -29.87 -27.72 -57.07
N GLY A 27 -30.89 -27.02 -56.67
CA GLY A 27 -31.68 -25.95 -57.22
C GLY A 27 -33.17 -26.26 -56.98
N LYS A 28 -33.93 -25.34 -56.46
CA LYS A 28 -35.29 -24.93 -56.87
C LYS A 28 -36.21 -24.52 -55.68
N LYS A 29 -36.48 -23.21 -55.69
CA LYS A 29 -37.81 -22.57 -55.72
C LYS A 29 -38.86 -22.97 -54.68
N GLY A 30 -39.22 -22.10 -53.78
CA GLY A 30 -40.32 -21.19 -53.91
C GLY A 30 -41.11 -20.98 -52.64
N LYS A 31 -41.26 -19.87 -52.15
CA LYS A 31 -42.45 -19.00 -52.06
C LYS A 31 -42.33 -17.98 -50.95
N LYS A 32 -42.50 -16.73 -51.35
CA LYS A 32 -42.69 -15.51 -50.54
C LYS A 32 -43.85 -15.65 -49.58
N ALA A 33 -43.63 -15.16 -48.34
CA ALA A 33 -44.67 -14.50 -47.58
C ALA A 33 -44.01 -13.34 -46.80
N SER A 34 -44.43 -12.15 -47.15
CA SER A 34 -44.08 -10.88 -46.52
C SER A 34 -44.71 -10.78 -45.15
N SER A 35 -43.96 -10.38 -44.15
CA SER A 35 -44.55 -9.62 -43.04
C SER A 35 -43.59 -8.62 -42.44
N ARG A 36 -43.92 -7.41 -42.57
CA ARG A 36 -43.63 -6.14 -41.91
C ARG A 36 -42.52 -6.15 -40.86
N LYS A 37 -41.46 -5.40 -41.15
CA LYS A 37 -40.56 -4.74 -40.21
C LYS A 37 -41.37 -3.93 -39.19
N ARG A 38 -41.29 -4.26 -37.95
CA ARG A 38 -41.47 -3.36 -36.81
C ARG A 38 -40.07 -3.04 -36.29
N VAL A 39 -39.67 -1.83 -36.50
CA VAL A 39 -38.55 -1.21 -35.80
C VAL A 39 -38.99 -1.05 -34.36
N VAL A 40 -38.35 -1.79 -33.46
CA VAL A 40 -38.41 -1.49 -32.02
C VAL A 40 -37.01 -0.97 -31.66
N THR A 41 -36.95 0.33 -31.56
CA THR A 41 -35.94 1.05 -30.82
C THR A 41 -36.19 0.75 -29.32
N GLY A 42 -35.19 0.25 -28.63
CA GLY A 42 -35.31 0.07 -27.18
C GLY A 42 -34.18 -0.83 -26.68
N SER A 43 -33.15 -0.21 -26.22
CA SER A 43 -32.08 -0.76 -25.43
C SER A 43 -32.63 -1.49 -24.19
N GLN A 44 -32.38 -2.75 -24.09
CA GLN A 44 -32.13 -3.51 -22.88
C GLN A 44 -31.75 -4.91 -23.33
N ALA A 45 -30.45 -5.16 -23.48
CA ALA A 45 -29.98 -6.52 -23.55
C ALA A 45 -30.08 -7.08 -22.11
N GLU A 46 -31.21 -7.70 -21.81
CA GLU A 46 -31.30 -8.64 -20.71
C GLU A 46 -30.26 -9.72 -20.94
N ASN A 47 -29.29 -9.78 -20.06
CA ASN A 47 -28.37 -10.93 -19.95
C ASN A 47 -29.18 -12.16 -19.50
N LEU A 48 -29.95 -12.72 -20.40
CA LEU A 48 -30.50 -14.05 -20.25
C LEU A 48 -29.30 -15.02 -20.34
N LEU A 49 -28.98 -15.64 -19.22
CA LEU A 49 -28.06 -16.76 -19.15
C LEU A 49 -28.51 -17.82 -20.15
N GLN A 50 -27.91 -17.88 -21.32
CA GLN A 50 -28.16 -18.95 -22.26
C GLN A 50 -27.48 -20.21 -21.72
N PRO A 51 -28.20 -21.34 -21.60
CA PRO A 51 -27.60 -22.60 -21.16
C PRO A 51 -26.50 -23.01 -22.13
N VAL A 52 -25.26 -22.98 -21.66
CA VAL A 52 -24.09 -23.44 -22.41
C VAL A 52 -24.22 -24.98 -22.52
N LYS A 53 -24.30 -25.50 -23.72
CA LYS A 53 -24.23 -26.94 -23.96
C LYS A 53 -22.79 -27.41 -23.80
N LEU A 54 -22.46 -27.89 -22.62
CA LEU A 54 -21.15 -28.46 -22.31
C LEU A 54 -20.98 -29.81 -23.01
N SER A 55 -19.79 -30.06 -23.51
CA SER A 55 -19.45 -31.42 -24.01
C SER A 55 -19.39 -32.41 -22.84
N ARG A 56 -19.57 -33.73 -23.11
CA ARG A 56 -19.43 -34.74 -22.06
C ARG A 56 -18.08 -34.71 -21.32
N ALA A 57 -17.02 -34.28 -21.98
CA ALA A 57 -15.69 -34.14 -21.36
C ALA A 57 -15.58 -32.93 -20.42
N GLU A 58 -16.44 -31.93 -20.58
CA GLU A 58 -16.47 -30.71 -19.75
C GLU A 58 -17.37 -30.85 -18.53
N LEU A 59 -18.33 -31.79 -18.56
CA LEU A 59 -19.29 -32.04 -17.48
C LEU A 59 -18.67 -32.54 -16.16
N TYR A 60 -17.43 -33.05 -16.21
CA TYR A 60 -16.73 -33.60 -15.03
C TYR A 60 -15.46 -32.81 -14.67
N LYS A 61 -15.23 -31.67 -15.30
CA LYS A 61 -14.15 -30.77 -14.87
C LYS A 61 -14.58 -30.01 -13.63
N GLU A 62 -13.60 -29.77 -12.74
CA GLU A 62 -13.84 -28.87 -11.62
C GLU A 62 -14.20 -27.49 -12.16
N PRO A 63 -15.22 -26.82 -11.57
CA PRO A 63 -15.65 -25.51 -12.02
C PRO A 63 -14.51 -24.51 -11.86
N THR A 64 -14.36 -23.63 -12.84
CA THR A 64 -13.41 -22.53 -12.78
C THR A 64 -13.84 -21.50 -11.72
N ASN A 65 -12.89 -20.68 -11.24
CA ASN A 65 -13.22 -19.60 -10.32
C ASN A 65 -14.25 -18.62 -10.90
N GLU A 66 -14.28 -18.48 -12.23
CA GLU A 66 -15.26 -17.67 -12.95
C GLU A 66 -16.67 -18.26 -12.83
N GLU A 67 -16.80 -19.55 -13.10
CA GLU A 67 -18.10 -20.26 -13.00
C GLU A 67 -18.60 -20.28 -11.54
N LEU A 68 -17.71 -20.48 -10.56
CA LEU A 68 -18.05 -20.41 -9.14
C LEU A 68 -18.48 -18.99 -8.73
N ASN A 69 -17.82 -17.97 -9.25
CA ASN A 69 -18.20 -16.59 -8.98
C ASN A 69 -19.52 -16.22 -9.63
N HIS A 70 -19.78 -16.68 -10.86
CA HIS A 70 -21.09 -16.53 -11.51
C HIS A 70 -22.20 -17.25 -10.74
N LEU A 71 -21.95 -18.47 -10.28
CA LEU A 71 -22.92 -19.22 -9.50
C LEU A 71 -23.27 -18.47 -8.20
N ARG A 72 -22.25 -18.02 -7.47
CA ARG A 72 -22.42 -17.27 -6.21
C ARG A 72 -23.07 -15.90 -6.43
N GLU A 73 -22.73 -15.19 -7.50
CA GLU A 73 -23.39 -13.92 -7.85
C GLU A 73 -24.85 -14.15 -8.22
N THR A 74 -25.16 -15.23 -8.96
CA THR A 74 -26.53 -15.59 -9.31
C THR A 74 -27.34 -15.94 -8.04
N GLU A 75 -26.73 -16.67 -7.11
CA GLU A 75 -27.34 -17.02 -5.83
C GLU A 75 -27.61 -15.77 -4.97
N ILE A 76 -26.66 -14.82 -4.91
CA ILE A 76 -26.82 -13.55 -4.20
C ILE A 76 -27.85 -12.66 -4.89
N LEU A 77 -27.87 -12.60 -6.21
CA LEU A 77 -28.86 -11.82 -6.97
C LEU A 77 -30.29 -12.37 -6.80
N PHE A 78 -30.45 -13.67 -6.61
CA PHE A 78 -31.73 -14.25 -6.24
C PHE A 78 -32.17 -13.87 -4.82
N HIS A 79 -31.22 -13.64 -3.92
CA HIS A 79 -31.50 -13.25 -2.54
C HIS A 79 -31.51 -11.73 -2.30
N SER A 80 -30.91 -10.89 -3.19
CA SER A 80 -30.90 -9.43 -3.01
C SER A 80 -30.67 -8.65 -4.31
N SER A 81 -31.74 -8.31 -5.00
CA SER A 81 -31.72 -7.21 -5.99
C SER A 81 -31.28 -5.88 -5.40
N LEU A 82 -31.37 -5.74 -4.08
CA LEU A 82 -30.98 -4.54 -3.33
C LEU A 82 -29.48 -4.27 -3.40
N LEU A 83 -28.61 -5.29 -3.16
CA LEU A 83 -27.15 -5.14 -3.23
C LEU A 83 -26.69 -4.63 -4.61
N ARG A 84 -27.28 -5.14 -5.68
CA ARG A 84 -26.97 -4.69 -7.03
C ARG A 84 -27.32 -3.21 -7.22
N LEU A 85 -28.51 -2.80 -6.80
CA LEU A 85 -28.96 -1.41 -6.91
C LEU A 85 -28.08 -0.46 -6.06
N GLN A 86 -27.71 -0.89 -4.87
CA GLN A 86 -26.80 -0.13 -3.98
C GLN A 86 -25.42 0.05 -4.61
N VAL A 87 -24.84 -1.00 -5.21
CA VAL A 87 -23.56 -0.92 -5.92
C VAL A 87 -23.64 -0.02 -7.15
N GLU A 88 -24.71 -0.13 -7.94
CA GLU A 88 -24.93 0.72 -9.12
C GLU A 88 -25.07 2.20 -8.72
N GLU A 89 -25.77 2.49 -7.63
CA GLU A 89 -25.93 3.87 -7.13
C GLU A 89 -24.62 4.42 -6.58
N LEU A 90 -23.87 3.63 -5.80
CA LEU A 90 -22.55 4.03 -5.34
C LEU A 90 -21.62 4.35 -6.50
N LEU A 91 -21.61 3.53 -7.55
CA LEU A 91 -20.78 3.76 -8.74
C LEU A 91 -21.16 5.04 -9.47
N LYS A 92 -22.46 5.42 -9.53
CA LYS A 92 -22.89 6.72 -10.09
C LYS A 92 -22.36 7.88 -9.24
N GLU A 93 -22.43 7.75 -7.91
CA GLU A 93 -21.98 8.79 -7.00
C GLU A 93 -20.46 8.99 -7.04
N VAL A 94 -19.67 7.92 -7.10
CA VAL A 94 -18.20 8.04 -7.05
C VAL A 94 -17.57 8.38 -8.39
N ARG A 95 -18.26 8.20 -9.52
CA ARG A 95 -17.73 8.54 -10.84
C ARG A 95 -17.67 10.05 -11.08
N VAL A 96 -16.72 10.44 -11.91
CA VAL A 96 -16.62 11.82 -12.41
C VAL A 96 -17.66 12.01 -13.53
N SER A 97 -18.55 13.00 -13.39
CA SER A 97 -19.55 13.29 -14.44
C SER A 97 -18.88 13.87 -15.70
N GLU A 98 -19.43 13.60 -16.89
CA GLU A 98 -18.89 14.09 -18.16
C GLU A 98 -18.72 15.63 -18.17
N LYS A 99 -19.70 16.38 -17.65
CA LYS A 99 -19.59 17.86 -17.55
C LYS A 99 -18.38 18.32 -16.72
N LYS A 100 -18.03 17.57 -15.65
CA LYS A 100 -16.83 17.87 -14.86
C LYS A 100 -15.57 17.49 -15.63
N LYS A 101 -15.62 16.38 -16.35
CA LYS A 101 -14.53 15.90 -17.17
C LYS A 101 -14.16 16.90 -18.26
N ASP A 102 -15.14 17.41 -19.03
CA ASP A 102 -14.90 18.42 -20.06
C ASP A 102 -14.19 19.67 -19.50
N ARG A 103 -14.59 20.13 -18.30
CA ARG A 103 -13.95 21.27 -17.64
C ARG A 103 -12.53 20.96 -17.18
N ILE A 104 -12.30 19.76 -16.66
CA ILE A 104 -10.97 19.30 -16.27
C ILE A 104 -10.09 19.20 -17.50
N ASP A 105 -10.56 18.59 -18.59
CA ASP A 105 -9.79 18.42 -19.83
C ASP A 105 -9.40 19.78 -20.43
N ALA A 106 -10.32 20.76 -20.41
CA ALA A 106 -10.02 22.14 -20.83
C ALA A 106 -8.92 22.76 -19.94
N PHE A 107 -8.99 22.59 -18.63
CA PHE A 107 -7.95 23.04 -17.70
C PHE A 107 -6.59 22.37 -17.96
N LEU A 108 -6.56 21.06 -18.22
CA LEU A 108 -5.33 20.33 -18.52
C LEU A 108 -4.65 20.81 -19.81
N LEU A 109 -5.41 21.19 -20.82
CA LEU A 109 -4.89 21.80 -22.06
C LEU A 109 -4.18 23.12 -21.76
N GLU A 110 -4.80 23.98 -20.95
CA GLU A 110 -4.18 25.24 -20.53
C GLU A 110 -2.94 25.02 -19.68
N VAL A 111 -2.97 24.08 -18.71
CA VAL A 111 -1.79 23.70 -17.92
C VAL A 111 -0.65 23.27 -18.82
N ASN A 112 -0.90 22.38 -19.80
CA ASN A 112 0.11 21.94 -20.76
C ASN A 112 0.70 23.12 -21.54
N HIS A 113 -0.15 24.06 -21.98
CA HIS A 113 0.30 25.24 -22.73
C HIS A 113 1.21 26.14 -21.86
N ARG A 114 0.86 26.34 -20.57
CA ARG A 114 1.67 27.14 -19.65
C ARG A 114 3.02 26.49 -19.37
N ILE A 115 3.05 25.19 -19.12
CA ILE A 115 4.28 24.44 -18.86
C ILE A 115 5.27 24.56 -20.04
N LYS A 116 4.77 24.43 -21.26
CA LYS A 116 5.62 24.54 -22.49
C LYS A 116 6.18 25.93 -22.74
N LYS A 117 5.61 26.97 -22.15
CA LYS A 117 6.06 28.35 -22.27
C LYS A 117 7.11 28.77 -21.22
N VAL A 118 7.39 27.93 -20.24
CA VAL A 118 8.40 28.24 -19.20
C VAL A 118 9.76 28.38 -19.87
N PRO A 119 10.49 29.48 -19.64
CA PRO A 119 11.76 29.75 -20.30
C PRO A 119 12.87 28.79 -19.82
N SER A 120 13.81 28.51 -20.72
CA SER A 120 15.04 27.78 -20.39
C SER A 120 16.00 28.60 -19.54
N THR A 121 16.89 27.92 -18.80
CA THR A 121 17.94 28.56 -17.98
C THR A 121 19.33 28.24 -18.54
N SER A 122 20.34 29.03 -18.12
CA SER A 122 21.73 28.68 -18.29
C SER A 122 22.13 27.49 -17.42
N GLU A 123 23.23 26.85 -17.77
CA GLU A 123 23.79 25.74 -17.00
C GLU A 123 24.42 26.25 -15.69
N SER A 124 24.09 25.57 -14.58
CA SER A 124 24.58 25.87 -13.24
C SER A 124 24.97 24.57 -12.51
N GLU A 125 25.83 24.65 -11.49
CA GLU A 125 26.11 23.47 -10.66
C GLU A 125 24.89 23.01 -9.87
N LEU A 126 24.78 21.70 -9.60
CA LEU A 126 23.66 21.14 -8.83
C LEU A 126 23.53 21.69 -7.40
N THR A 127 24.63 22.17 -6.84
CA THR A 127 24.67 22.78 -5.50
C THR A 127 24.38 24.27 -5.52
N ASP A 128 24.54 24.92 -6.67
CA ASP A 128 24.22 26.33 -6.84
C ASP A 128 22.72 26.55 -6.98
N GLN A 129 22.15 27.36 -6.10
CA GLN A 129 20.75 27.76 -6.12
C GLN A 129 20.58 29.28 -6.38
N ALA A 130 21.69 30.02 -6.62
CA ALA A 130 21.63 31.46 -6.84
C ALA A 130 20.83 31.86 -8.09
N TRP A 131 20.69 30.95 -9.04
CA TRP A 131 19.88 31.14 -10.25
C TRP A 131 18.36 31.02 -9.99
N LEU A 132 17.97 30.40 -8.86
CA LEU A 132 16.55 30.33 -8.47
C LEU A 132 16.10 31.67 -7.92
N PRO A 133 14.96 32.20 -8.34
CA PRO A 133 14.43 33.46 -7.83
C PRO A 133 14.11 33.38 -6.33
N ALA A 134 14.24 34.53 -5.66
CA ALA A 134 13.88 34.65 -4.25
C ALA A 134 12.42 34.23 -3.99
N GLY A 135 12.18 33.54 -2.90
CA GLY A 135 10.86 33.05 -2.49
C GLY A 135 10.49 31.65 -3.00
N ILE A 136 11.42 30.93 -3.62
CA ILE A 136 11.23 29.52 -4.00
C ILE A 136 12.27 28.66 -3.29
N GLN A 137 11.81 27.60 -2.64
CA GLN A 137 12.67 26.59 -2.04
C GLN A 137 12.71 25.32 -2.91
N VAL A 138 13.85 24.63 -2.89
CA VAL A 138 13.98 23.35 -3.60
C VAL A 138 13.30 22.24 -2.78
N PRO A 139 12.29 21.56 -3.29
CA PRO A 139 11.49 20.59 -2.52
C PRO A 139 12.24 19.27 -2.28
N PHE A 140 13.47 19.33 -1.79
CA PHE A 140 14.32 18.15 -1.62
C PHE A 140 15.34 18.33 -0.48
N HIS A 141 15.32 17.40 0.48
CA HIS A 141 16.34 17.29 1.48
C HIS A 141 17.53 16.50 0.97
N GLN A 142 18.60 17.21 0.62
CA GLN A 142 19.84 16.58 0.19
C GLN A 142 20.68 16.14 1.40
N VAL A 143 20.92 14.83 1.50
CA VAL A 143 21.82 14.26 2.51
C VAL A 143 22.75 13.27 1.82
N PRO A 144 24.07 13.48 1.82
CA PRO A 144 24.82 14.68 2.21
C PRO A 144 24.65 15.82 1.20
N TYR A 145 25.06 17.02 1.59
CA TYR A 145 24.86 18.25 0.81
C TYR A 145 25.65 18.29 -0.51
N THR A 146 26.78 17.57 -0.59
CA THR A 146 27.71 17.63 -1.72
C THR A 146 27.29 16.66 -2.84
N VAL A 147 26.70 17.19 -3.88
CA VAL A 147 26.38 16.45 -5.13
C VAL A 147 27.10 17.15 -6.29
N LYS A 148 27.93 16.40 -7.02
CA LYS A 148 28.61 16.89 -8.22
C LYS A 148 27.73 16.72 -9.45
N GLY A 149 27.67 17.71 -10.31
CA GLY A 149 26.95 17.70 -11.58
C GLY A 149 26.41 19.07 -11.94
N SER A 150 25.87 19.21 -13.12
CA SER A 150 25.26 20.45 -13.62
C SER A 150 23.77 20.26 -13.91
N PHE A 151 23.06 21.37 -13.92
CA PHE A 151 21.63 21.42 -14.24
C PHE A 151 21.35 22.70 -15.03
N HIS A 152 20.50 22.58 -16.03
CA HIS A 152 19.79 23.67 -16.69
C HIS A 152 18.34 23.23 -16.93
N PHE A 153 17.45 24.19 -16.96
CA PHE A 153 16.05 23.90 -17.25
C PHE A 153 15.79 24.04 -18.76
N LEU A 154 15.14 23.05 -19.35
CA LEU A 154 14.50 23.10 -20.66
C LEU A 154 13.02 22.68 -20.52
N PRO A 155 12.11 23.26 -21.31
CA PRO A 155 10.72 22.81 -21.33
C PRO A 155 10.60 21.29 -21.55
N PRO A 156 9.59 20.61 -20.99
CA PRO A 156 9.47 19.17 -21.11
C PRO A 156 9.33 18.74 -22.58
N ALA A 157 10.06 17.69 -22.96
CA ALA A 157 9.99 17.12 -24.31
C ALA A 157 8.58 16.59 -24.60
N GLN A 158 7.92 16.03 -23.58
CA GLN A 158 6.56 15.53 -23.66
C GLN A 158 5.83 15.77 -22.34
N VAL A 159 4.54 16.08 -22.44
CA VAL A 159 3.61 16.19 -21.31
C VAL A 159 2.45 15.24 -21.57
N THR A 160 2.24 14.29 -20.68
CA THR A 160 1.21 13.26 -20.84
C THR A 160 0.39 13.11 -19.58
N VAL A 161 -0.93 13.00 -19.71
CA VAL A 161 -1.81 12.61 -18.61
C VAL A 161 -1.62 11.11 -18.35
N VAL A 162 -1.46 10.72 -17.09
CA VAL A 162 -1.27 9.34 -16.67
C VAL A 162 -2.19 9.00 -15.50
N GLY A 163 -2.20 7.74 -15.09
CA GLY A 163 -2.90 7.30 -13.88
C GLY A 163 -4.42 7.20 -14.02
N SER A 164 -5.10 7.27 -12.89
CA SER A 164 -6.51 6.86 -12.76
C SER A 164 -7.51 7.74 -13.51
N TYR A 165 -7.20 9.02 -13.70
CA TYR A 165 -8.08 9.91 -14.45
C TYR A 165 -8.15 9.51 -15.92
N LEU A 166 -6.99 9.30 -16.55
CA LEU A 166 -6.90 8.85 -17.95
C LEU A 166 -7.60 7.50 -18.15
N LEU A 167 -7.44 6.58 -17.21
CA LEU A 167 -8.02 5.24 -17.25
C LEU A 167 -9.52 5.20 -16.95
N GLY A 168 -10.12 6.32 -16.51
CA GLY A 168 -11.52 6.37 -16.12
C GLY A 168 -11.84 5.61 -14.82
N THR A 169 -10.83 5.43 -13.95
CA THR A 169 -10.95 4.77 -12.64
C THR A 169 -10.74 5.74 -11.48
N CYS A 170 -10.77 7.04 -11.73
CA CYS A 170 -10.75 8.08 -10.71
C CYS A 170 -12.07 8.10 -9.96
N ILE A 171 -12.04 8.25 -8.64
CA ILE A 171 -13.23 8.31 -7.77
C ILE A 171 -13.30 9.64 -7.02
N ARG A 172 -14.53 10.14 -6.82
CA ARG A 172 -14.83 11.32 -5.99
C ARG A 172 -14.64 10.98 -4.49
N PRO A 173 -14.54 11.99 -3.59
CA PRO A 173 -14.66 13.42 -3.88
C PRO A 173 -13.37 14.04 -4.46
N ASP A 174 -12.18 13.48 -4.18
CA ASP A 174 -10.89 14.07 -4.51
C ASP A 174 -10.46 13.64 -5.92
N ILE A 175 -10.65 14.53 -6.89
CA ILE A 175 -10.23 14.27 -8.27
C ILE A 175 -8.78 14.72 -8.43
N ASN A 176 -7.88 13.75 -8.51
CA ASN A 176 -6.47 13.96 -8.78
C ASN A 176 -6.13 13.55 -10.21
N VAL A 177 -5.41 14.41 -10.92
CA VAL A 177 -4.90 14.13 -12.26
C VAL A 177 -3.39 14.15 -12.24
N ASP A 178 -2.78 13.07 -12.62
CA ASP A 178 -1.33 12.93 -12.71
C ASP A 178 -0.84 13.28 -14.12
N MET A 179 0.13 14.18 -14.23
CA MET A 179 0.76 14.57 -15.50
C MET A 179 2.25 14.23 -15.44
N ALA A 180 2.70 13.34 -16.30
CA ALA A 180 4.10 13.03 -16.48
C ALA A 180 4.76 14.06 -17.39
N LEU A 181 5.86 14.65 -16.91
CA LEU A 181 6.67 15.62 -17.62
C LEU A 181 7.98 14.95 -18.02
N THR A 182 8.13 14.53 -19.26
CA THR A 182 9.38 13.93 -19.74
C THR A 182 10.45 15.01 -19.87
N MET A 183 11.45 14.97 -18.99
CA MET A 183 12.60 15.88 -19.07
C MET A 183 13.40 15.60 -20.34
N PRO A 184 13.88 16.66 -21.06
CA PRO A 184 14.77 16.49 -22.18
C PRO A 184 16.04 15.72 -21.83
N ARG A 185 16.56 14.94 -22.80
CA ARG A 185 17.79 14.13 -22.59
C ARG A 185 19.01 14.97 -22.24
N GLU A 186 19.06 16.18 -22.75
CA GLU A 186 20.14 17.14 -22.57
C GLU A 186 20.35 17.55 -21.10
N ILE A 187 19.30 17.50 -20.30
CA ILE A 187 19.35 17.80 -18.84
C ILE A 187 20.05 16.66 -18.08
N LEU A 188 19.94 15.43 -18.58
CA LEU A 188 20.32 14.21 -17.88
C LEU A 188 21.68 13.67 -18.34
N GLN A 189 22.36 12.98 -17.44
CA GLN A 189 23.62 12.30 -17.68
C GLN A 189 23.54 10.84 -17.23
N ASP A 190 24.26 9.92 -17.90
CA ASP A 190 24.31 8.49 -17.55
C ASP A 190 24.65 8.22 -16.06
N LYS A 191 25.44 9.10 -15.44
CA LYS A 191 25.86 9.00 -14.04
C LYS A 191 24.85 9.58 -13.05
N ASP A 192 23.73 10.15 -13.51
CA ASP A 192 22.73 10.75 -12.62
C ASP A 192 21.97 9.71 -11.79
N LEU A 193 22.01 8.45 -12.21
CA LEU A 193 21.51 7.36 -11.37
C LEU A 193 22.25 7.23 -10.02
N LEU A 194 23.47 7.82 -9.89
CA LEU A 194 24.29 7.72 -8.69
C LEU A 194 24.05 8.88 -7.71
N ASN A 195 24.10 8.54 -6.39
CA ASN A 195 24.24 9.52 -5.32
C ASN A 195 23.19 10.64 -5.36
N GLN A 196 21.94 10.30 -5.58
CA GLN A 196 20.75 11.17 -5.56
C GLN A 196 20.76 12.30 -6.64
N ARG A 197 21.65 12.26 -7.64
CA ARG A 197 21.74 13.32 -8.66
C ARG A 197 20.46 13.47 -9.45
N TYR A 198 19.85 12.36 -9.87
CA TYR A 198 18.58 12.36 -10.58
C TYR A 198 17.47 13.06 -9.77
N PHE A 199 17.32 12.68 -8.51
CA PHE A 199 16.28 13.27 -7.65
C PHE A 199 16.54 14.75 -7.36
N ARG A 200 17.80 15.16 -7.27
CA ARG A 200 18.17 16.57 -7.15
C ARG A 200 17.77 17.36 -8.40
N LYS A 201 18.09 16.86 -9.60
CA LYS A 201 17.69 17.48 -10.87
C LYS A 201 16.17 17.56 -11.00
N ARG A 202 15.46 16.49 -10.62
CA ARG A 202 14.00 16.41 -10.61
C ARG A 202 13.38 17.48 -9.70
N ALA A 203 13.98 17.71 -8.52
CA ALA A 203 13.53 18.73 -7.58
C ALA A 203 13.79 20.15 -8.09
N LEU A 204 14.98 20.42 -8.65
CA LEU A 204 15.30 21.69 -9.29
C LEU A 204 14.37 22.01 -10.46
N TYR A 205 14.04 20.98 -11.25
CA TYR A 205 13.08 21.09 -12.35
C TYR A 205 11.70 21.56 -11.86
N LEU A 206 11.21 20.96 -10.76
CA LEU A 206 9.95 21.36 -10.13
C LEU A 206 10.02 22.77 -9.51
N ALA A 207 11.14 23.15 -8.87
CA ALA A 207 11.30 24.46 -8.28
C ALA A 207 11.20 25.57 -9.35
N HIS A 208 11.84 25.37 -10.51
CA HIS A 208 11.75 26.32 -11.61
C HIS A 208 10.33 26.43 -12.19
N LEU A 209 9.65 25.28 -12.40
CA LEU A 209 8.25 25.29 -12.81
C LEU A 209 7.35 26.00 -11.81
N ALA A 210 7.52 25.71 -10.51
CA ALA A 210 6.73 26.32 -9.45
C ALA A 210 6.82 27.85 -9.46
N HIS A 211 8.02 28.39 -9.67
CA HIS A 211 8.24 29.85 -9.76
C HIS A 211 7.39 30.50 -10.86
N HIS A 212 7.38 29.89 -12.04
CA HIS A 212 6.67 30.46 -13.18
C HIS A 212 5.16 30.26 -13.09
N LEU A 213 4.72 29.07 -12.64
CA LEU A 213 3.30 28.74 -12.54
C LEU A 213 2.61 29.47 -11.39
N ALA A 214 3.28 29.73 -10.28
CA ALA A 214 2.69 30.45 -9.15
C ALA A 214 2.32 31.93 -9.46
N ARG A 215 2.89 32.49 -10.53
CA ARG A 215 2.59 33.86 -10.98
C ARG A 215 1.51 33.92 -12.06
N ASP A 216 1.07 32.79 -12.57
CA ASP A 216 0.06 32.71 -13.61
C ASP A 216 -1.34 32.74 -12.99
N PRO A 217 -2.24 33.66 -13.44
CA PRO A 217 -3.58 33.80 -12.90
C PRO A 217 -4.49 32.59 -13.12
N LEU A 218 -4.07 31.63 -13.93
CA LEU A 218 -4.78 30.37 -14.13
C LEU A 218 -4.86 29.54 -12.83
N PHE A 219 -3.85 29.66 -11.97
CA PHE A 219 -3.72 28.85 -10.76
C PHE A 219 -4.10 29.63 -9.50
N GLY A 220 -5.01 29.07 -8.72
CA GLY A 220 -5.36 29.58 -7.39
C GLY A 220 -4.43 29.06 -6.29
N SER A 221 -3.80 27.89 -6.53
CA SER A 221 -2.87 27.29 -5.59
C SER A 221 -1.77 26.51 -6.33
N VAL A 222 -0.51 26.77 -5.95
CA VAL A 222 0.67 26.05 -6.41
C VAL A 222 1.45 25.63 -5.17
N ARG A 223 1.54 24.34 -4.90
CA ARG A 223 2.14 23.77 -3.68
C ARG A 223 3.00 22.57 -4.00
N PHE A 224 3.95 22.28 -3.13
CA PHE A 224 4.67 21.02 -3.18
C PHE A 224 4.01 19.94 -2.34
N SER A 225 4.24 18.68 -2.73
CA SER A 225 3.86 17.48 -1.99
C SER A 225 4.87 16.38 -2.28
N PHE A 226 4.80 15.28 -1.54
CA PHE A 226 5.54 14.06 -1.86
C PHE A 226 4.61 13.00 -2.48
N ILE A 227 5.08 12.33 -3.52
CA ILE A 227 4.35 11.23 -4.14
C ILE A 227 4.28 10.07 -3.14
N ASN A 228 3.07 9.68 -2.75
CA ASN A 228 2.84 8.60 -1.76
C ASN A 228 3.65 8.75 -0.46
N GLY A 229 4.06 9.97 -0.11
CA GLY A 229 4.89 10.23 1.07
C GLY A 229 6.39 9.96 0.89
N CYS A 230 6.86 9.60 -0.30
CA CYS A 230 8.28 9.38 -0.57
C CYS A 230 9.05 10.69 -0.70
N HIS A 231 9.92 10.98 0.27
CA HIS A 231 10.72 12.22 0.33
C HIS A 231 11.68 12.40 -0.85
N MET A 232 12.05 11.31 -1.52
CA MET A 232 12.87 11.37 -2.72
C MET A 232 12.10 11.81 -3.95
N LYS A 233 10.76 11.79 -3.90
CA LYS A 233 9.88 12.04 -5.05
C LYS A 233 8.93 13.23 -4.81
N PRO A 234 9.42 14.47 -4.76
CA PRO A 234 8.53 15.63 -4.71
C PRO A 234 7.68 15.73 -5.97
N SER A 235 6.50 16.30 -5.84
CA SER A 235 5.58 16.67 -6.92
C SER A 235 5.08 18.09 -6.74
N LEU A 236 4.65 18.73 -7.83
CA LEU A 236 4.04 20.06 -7.79
C LEU A 236 2.53 19.90 -7.99
N LEU A 237 1.77 20.44 -7.07
CA LEU A 237 0.31 20.43 -7.08
C LEU A 237 -0.21 21.76 -7.63
N LEU A 238 -1.11 21.69 -8.60
CA LEU A 238 -1.76 22.83 -9.22
C LEU A 238 -3.27 22.72 -9.04
N ARG A 239 -3.89 23.78 -8.55
CA ARG A 239 -5.35 23.91 -8.49
C ARG A 239 -5.79 25.13 -9.30
N PRO A 240 -6.93 25.05 -10.02
CA PRO A 240 -7.44 26.19 -10.77
C PRO A 240 -7.85 27.34 -9.84
N HIS A 241 -7.91 28.55 -10.40
CA HIS A 241 -8.32 29.74 -9.65
C HIS A 241 -9.86 29.89 -9.60
N GLY A 242 -10.36 30.45 -8.52
CA GLY A 242 -11.74 30.89 -8.39
C GLY A 242 -12.75 29.76 -8.11
N LYS A 243 -13.89 29.76 -8.81
CA LYS A 243 -15.00 28.80 -8.57
C LYS A 243 -14.63 27.34 -8.81
N ASP A 244 -13.53 27.09 -9.50
CA ASP A 244 -13.04 25.76 -9.88
C ASP A 244 -11.91 25.25 -9.00
N GLU A 245 -11.56 25.95 -7.92
CA GLU A 245 -10.47 25.60 -7.01
C GLU A 245 -10.54 24.15 -6.49
N HIS A 246 -11.77 23.68 -6.21
CA HIS A 246 -12.00 22.31 -5.73
C HIS A 246 -12.40 21.33 -6.84
N LEU A 247 -12.31 21.76 -8.11
CA LEU A 247 -12.68 20.89 -9.24
C LEU A 247 -11.71 19.74 -9.41
N VAL A 248 -10.41 20.05 -9.34
CA VAL A 248 -9.32 19.09 -9.60
C VAL A 248 -8.02 19.55 -8.94
N THR A 249 -7.19 18.58 -8.53
CA THR A 249 -5.80 18.79 -8.19
C THR A 249 -4.93 18.11 -9.24
N VAL A 250 -4.16 18.88 -9.99
CA VAL A 250 -3.20 18.36 -10.97
C VAL A 250 -1.85 18.16 -10.31
N ARG A 251 -1.27 16.96 -10.44
CA ARG A 251 0.04 16.61 -9.90
C ARG A 251 1.05 16.45 -11.03
N LEU A 252 2.13 17.21 -10.97
CA LEU A 252 3.20 17.18 -11.96
C LEU A 252 4.32 16.24 -11.51
N HIS A 253 4.68 15.29 -12.37
CA HIS A 253 5.69 14.27 -12.12
C HIS A 253 6.80 14.36 -13.18
N PRO A 254 7.93 15.04 -12.92
CA PRO A 254 9.08 14.96 -13.82
C PRO A 254 9.60 13.53 -13.89
N CYS A 255 9.85 13.05 -15.10
CA CYS A 255 10.37 11.72 -15.35
C CYS A 255 11.44 11.78 -16.44
N PRO A 256 12.39 10.83 -16.48
CA PRO A 256 13.35 10.72 -17.57
C PRO A 256 12.66 10.09 -18.78
N PRO A 257 13.24 10.18 -19.98
CA PRO A 257 12.84 9.35 -21.09
C PRO A 257 12.93 7.86 -20.72
N SER A 258 11.98 7.05 -21.16
CA SER A 258 11.83 5.64 -20.73
C SER A 258 13.05 4.76 -21.01
N ASP A 259 13.85 5.13 -22.01
CA ASP A 259 15.06 4.43 -22.49
C ASP A 259 16.37 5.09 -22.01
N PHE A 260 16.31 6.12 -21.16
CA PHE A 260 17.50 6.88 -20.76
C PHE A 260 18.42 6.08 -19.83
N PHE A 261 17.88 5.55 -18.74
CA PHE A 261 18.66 4.73 -17.80
C PHE A 261 18.60 3.26 -18.18
N ARG A 262 19.76 2.59 -18.17
CA ARG A 262 19.83 1.14 -18.43
C ARG A 262 19.24 0.36 -17.25
N PRO A 263 18.14 -0.39 -17.41
CA PRO A 263 17.48 -1.08 -16.30
C PRO A 263 18.37 -2.07 -15.56
N CYS A 264 19.35 -2.69 -16.24
CA CYS A 264 20.30 -3.62 -15.61
C CYS A 264 21.20 -2.97 -14.55
N ARG A 265 21.34 -1.64 -14.54
CA ARG A 265 22.05 -0.90 -13.47
C ARG A 265 21.17 -0.61 -12.25
N LEU A 266 19.86 -0.77 -12.37
CA LEU A 266 18.86 -0.46 -11.35
C LEU A 266 18.22 -1.73 -10.76
N LEU A 267 18.88 -2.87 -10.91
CA LEU A 267 18.43 -4.14 -10.31
C LEU A 267 18.49 -4.07 -8.78
N PRO A 268 17.69 -4.88 -8.07
CA PRO A 268 17.66 -4.86 -6.61
C PRO A 268 19.01 -5.18 -5.93
N THR A 269 19.89 -5.90 -6.63
CA THR A 269 21.24 -6.27 -6.14
C THR A 269 22.31 -5.20 -6.38
N LYS A 270 21.97 -4.08 -7.04
CA LYS A 270 22.95 -3.03 -7.38
C LYS A 270 22.97 -1.90 -6.36
N ASN A 271 24.19 -1.35 -6.13
CA ASN A 271 24.36 -0.14 -5.34
C ASN A 271 24.46 1.09 -6.26
N ASN A 272 23.62 2.08 -6.02
CA ASN A 272 23.65 3.38 -6.70
C ASN A 272 23.76 4.59 -5.75
N VAL A 273 23.84 4.36 -4.44
CA VAL A 273 24.19 5.36 -3.43
C VAL A 273 25.46 4.89 -2.74
N ARG A 274 26.58 5.55 -2.96
CA ARG A 274 27.88 5.12 -2.43
C ARG A 274 27.97 5.40 -0.94
N SER A 275 28.34 4.40 -0.13
CA SER A 275 28.43 4.52 1.33
C SER A 275 29.44 5.59 1.76
N ALA A 276 30.59 5.70 1.09
CA ALA A 276 31.58 6.73 1.35
C ALA A 276 31.02 8.15 1.10
N TRP A 277 30.28 8.32 -0.03
CA TRP A 277 29.61 9.60 -0.32
C TRP A 277 28.52 9.91 0.72
N TYR A 278 27.66 8.94 1.05
CA TYR A 278 26.55 9.12 1.99
C TYR A 278 27.02 9.48 3.40
N ARG A 279 28.11 8.89 3.85
CA ARG A 279 28.70 9.14 5.18
C ARG A 279 29.66 10.32 5.23
N GLY A 280 29.99 10.95 4.09
CA GLY A 280 30.99 12.01 4.00
C GLY A 280 32.40 11.54 4.37
N GLN A 281 32.71 10.26 4.18
CA GLN A 281 34.00 9.64 4.49
C GLN A 281 34.80 9.44 3.22
N SER A 282 36.16 9.43 3.37
CA SER A 282 37.02 9.01 2.27
C SER A 282 36.74 7.55 1.89
N PRO A 283 36.83 7.19 0.60
CA PRO A 283 36.68 5.79 0.19
C PRO A 283 37.65 4.92 0.99
N ARG A 284 37.12 3.95 1.72
CA ARG A 284 37.98 2.95 2.41
C ARG A 284 38.43 1.93 1.38
N GLU A 285 39.70 1.61 1.41
CA GLU A 285 40.33 0.55 0.58
C GLU A 285 39.94 -0.87 1.03
N ASP A 286 39.05 -1.01 2.02
CA ASP A 286 38.75 -2.26 2.73
C ASP A 286 38.07 -3.34 1.88
N GLY A 287 37.96 -3.23 0.56
CA GLY A 287 37.44 -4.28 -0.32
C GLY A 287 36.04 -4.81 0.02
N LYS A 288 35.35 -4.19 0.99
CA LYS A 288 34.00 -4.61 1.39
C LYS A 288 33.00 -4.24 0.32
N LEU A 289 32.18 -5.22 -0.03
CA LEU A 289 31.09 -5.04 -0.98
C LEU A 289 30.14 -3.92 -0.47
N GLU A 290 29.84 -2.94 -1.31
CA GLU A 290 28.87 -1.91 -1.01
C GLU A 290 27.46 -2.53 -0.88
N PRO A 291 26.64 -2.18 0.13
CA PRO A 291 25.31 -2.72 0.28
C PRO A 291 24.43 -2.29 -0.92
N PRO A 292 23.54 -3.16 -1.41
CA PRO A 292 22.61 -2.81 -2.47
C PRO A 292 21.65 -1.70 -2.03
N THR A 293 21.07 -0.98 -3.00
CA THR A 293 20.10 0.09 -2.77
C THR A 293 18.82 -0.14 -3.57
N PRO A 294 18.03 -1.18 -3.20
CA PRO A 294 16.87 -1.60 -3.99
C PRO A 294 15.73 -0.59 -4.04
N HIS A 295 15.40 0.10 -2.94
CA HIS A 295 14.34 1.12 -2.93
C HIS A 295 14.72 2.32 -3.76
N TYR A 296 15.94 2.84 -3.58
CA TYR A 296 16.47 3.93 -4.40
C TYR A 296 16.41 3.60 -5.90
N ASN A 297 16.84 2.41 -6.29
CA ASN A 297 16.81 1.93 -7.68
C ASN A 297 15.37 1.85 -8.21
N THR A 298 14.48 1.32 -7.40
CA THR A 298 13.05 1.16 -7.74
C THR A 298 12.39 2.50 -7.99
N TRP A 299 12.67 3.54 -7.20
CA TRP A 299 12.09 4.86 -7.40
C TRP A 299 12.48 5.50 -8.74
N ILE A 300 13.69 5.25 -9.23
CA ILE A 300 14.09 5.67 -10.59
C ILE A 300 13.35 4.84 -11.65
N LEU A 301 13.28 3.51 -11.48
CA LEU A 301 12.55 2.63 -12.41
C LEU A 301 11.07 2.98 -12.50
N GLN A 302 10.42 3.31 -11.39
CA GLN A 302 9.01 3.75 -11.37
C GLN A 302 8.79 4.97 -12.28
N ASP A 303 9.71 5.95 -12.26
CA ASP A 303 9.58 7.13 -13.11
C ASP A 303 9.81 6.80 -14.60
N THR A 304 10.64 5.80 -14.93
CA THR A 304 10.85 5.35 -16.32
C THR A 304 9.69 4.51 -16.85
N ALA A 305 8.95 3.81 -15.97
CA ALA A 305 7.92 2.84 -16.34
C ALA A 305 6.51 3.45 -16.49
N LEU A 306 6.32 4.75 -16.23
CA LEU A 306 4.98 5.38 -16.25
C LEU A 306 4.23 5.15 -17.55
N GLY A 307 4.90 5.32 -18.70
CA GLY A 307 4.29 5.15 -20.02
C GLY A 307 3.87 3.71 -20.31
N SER A 308 4.74 2.74 -20.00
CA SER A 308 4.46 1.31 -20.21
C SER A 308 3.33 0.81 -19.33
N HIS A 309 3.25 1.26 -18.09
CA HIS A 309 2.15 0.92 -17.17
C HIS A 309 0.82 1.48 -17.66
N VAL A 310 0.81 2.73 -18.17
CA VAL A 310 -0.40 3.32 -18.78
C VAL A 310 -0.84 2.52 -20.00
N GLN A 311 0.07 2.12 -20.88
CA GLN A 311 -0.26 1.31 -22.04
C GLN A 311 -0.87 -0.04 -21.66
N LEU A 312 -0.25 -0.75 -20.70
CA LEU A 312 -0.79 -2.01 -20.18
C LEU A 312 -2.21 -1.82 -19.61
N LEU A 313 -2.37 -0.88 -18.69
CA LEU A 313 -3.67 -0.65 -18.04
C LEU A 313 -4.73 -0.16 -19.02
N SER A 314 -4.36 0.66 -20.04
CA SER A 314 -5.27 1.07 -21.09
C SER A 314 -5.70 -0.09 -21.97
N SER A 315 -4.81 -1.02 -22.28
CA SER A 315 -5.15 -2.22 -23.06
C SER A 315 -6.08 -3.17 -22.31
N VAL A 316 -5.89 -3.32 -21.00
CA VAL A 316 -6.69 -4.24 -20.15
C VAL A 316 -8.04 -3.62 -19.78
N LEU A 317 -8.05 -2.36 -19.32
CA LEU A 317 -9.25 -1.70 -18.79
C LEU A 317 -10.06 -0.97 -19.88
N GLY A 318 -9.47 -0.66 -21.03
CA GLY A 318 -9.94 0.31 -22.02
C GLY A 318 -11.45 0.26 -22.33
N SER A 319 -11.94 -0.87 -22.84
CA SER A 319 -13.35 -1.05 -23.22
C SER A 319 -14.20 -1.79 -22.17
N ALA A 320 -13.59 -2.38 -21.14
CA ALA A 320 -14.27 -3.22 -20.17
C ALA A 320 -14.79 -2.39 -18.99
N LEU A 321 -16.05 -1.94 -19.07
CA LEU A 321 -16.67 -1.12 -18.02
C LEU A 321 -16.69 -1.83 -16.67
N GLY A 322 -17.00 -3.13 -16.63
CA GLY A 322 -17.03 -3.92 -15.40
C GLY A 322 -15.68 -3.98 -14.68
N LEU A 323 -14.55 -4.01 -15.42
CA LEU A 323 -13.22 -3.96 -14.82
C LEU A 323 -12.95 -2.58 -14.19
N LYS A 324 -13.35 -1.48 -14.85
CA LYS A 324 -13.23 -0.13 -14.29
C LYS A 324 -14.07 0.03 -13.04
N ASP A 325 -15.28 -0.48 -13.04
CA ASP A 325 -16.19 -0.47 -11.91
C ASP A 325 -15.64 -1.28 -10.73
N GLY A 326 -15.08 -2.46 -11.01
CA GLY A 326 -14.42 -3.27 -10.00
C GLY A 326 -13.23 -2.54 -9.35
N VAL A 327 -12.40 -1.88 -10.16
CA VAL A 327 -11.30 -1.05 -9.65
C VAL A 327 -11.84 0.12 -8.80
N ALA A 328 -12.92 0.77 -9.21
CA ALA A 328 -13.54 1.86 -8.45
C ALA A 328 -14.06 1.36 -7.08
N LEU A 329 -14.78 0.23 -7.05
CA LEU A 329 -15.26 -0.39 -5.81
C LEU A 329 -14.11 -0.79 -4.88
N LEU A 330 -13.04 -1.39 -5.41
CA LEU A 330 -11.84 -1.74 -4.64
C LEU A 330 -11.15 -0.51 -4.05
N LYS A 331 -11.10 0.61 -4.78
CA LYS A 331 -10.59 1.88 -4.24
C LYS A 331 -11.47 2.43 -3.12
N VAL A 332 -12.79 2.32 -3.22
CA VAL A 332 -13.70 2.67 -2.12
C VAL A 332 -13.41 1.77 -0.92
N TRP A 333 -13.29 0.47 -1.12
CA TRP A 333 -12.98 -0.50 -0.08
C TRP A 333 -11.67 -0.19 0.65
N LEU A 334 -10.59 0.13 -0.09
CA LEU A 334 -9.29 0.53 0.48
C LEU A 334 -9.41 1.84 1.27
N ARG A 335 -10.11 2.83 0.73
CA ARG A 335 -10.27 4.15 1.34
C ARG A 335 -11.04 4.10 2.65
N GLN A 336 -12.09 3.27 2.73
CA GLN A 336 -12.86 3.06 3.98
C GLN A 336 -12.02 2.43 5.09
N ARG A 337 -10.95 1.72 4.73
CA ARG A 337 -10.03 1.06 5.67
C ARG A 337 -8.70 1.77 5.83
N GLU A 338 -8.55 2.94 5.19
CA GLU A 338 -7.31 3.74 5.22
C GLU A 338 -6.05 2.97 4.74
N LEU A 339 -6.23 1.94 3.90
CA LEU A 339 -5.15 1.08 3.41
C LEU A 339 -4.36 1.70 2.26
N ASP A 340 -4.91 2.72 1.59
CA ASP A 340 -4.32 3.38 0.41
C ASP A 340 -3.52 4.65 0.74
N LYS A 341 -3.38 5.00 2.02
CA LYS A 341 -2.77 6.25 2.46
C LYS A 341 -1.29 6.09 2.85
N GLY A 342 -0.52 7.14 2.58
CA GLY A 342 0.87 7.26 3.03
C GLY A 342 1.88 6.38 2.28
N LEU A 343 3.13 6.45 2.74
CA LEU A 343 4.20 5.59 2.22
C LEU A 343 3.95 4.14 2.66
N GLY A 344 4.08 3.23 1.72
CA GLY A 344 3.82 1.81 1.97
C GLY A 344 2.34 1.41 1.90
N GLY A 345 1.42 2.34 1.63
CA GLY A 345 0.01 2.04 1.44
C GLY A 345 -0.26 1.17 0.19
N PHE A 346 -1.29 0.33 0.28
CA PHE A 346 -1.73 -0.52 -0.84
C PHE A 346 -2.59 0.30 -1.81
N SER A 347 -1.93 1.00 -2.74
CA SER A 347 -2.53 2.05 -3.55
C SER A 347 -3.55 1.53 -4.59
N GLY A 348 -4.43 2.42 -5.06
CA GLY A 348 -5.33 2.14 -6.19
C GLY A 348 -4.61 1.79 -7.50
N PHE A 349 -3.32 2.18 -7.65
CA PHE A 349 -2.48 1.73 -8.75
C PHE A 349 -2.15 0.24 -8.63
N LEU A 350 -1.73 -0.21 -7.44
CA LEU A 350 -1.46 -1.64 -7.18
C LEU A 350 -2.68 -2.50 -7.45
N VAL A 351 -3.87 -2.06 -7.01
CA VAL A 351 -5.13 -2.74 -7.32
C VAL A 351 -5.38 -2.82 -8.83
N SER A 352 -5.13 -1.74 -9.57
CA SER A 352 -5.30 -1.74 -11.02
C SER A 352 -4.34 -2.74 -11.71
N MET A 353 -3.08 -2.79 -11.26
CA MET A 353 -2.08 -3.75 -11.75
C MET A 353 -2.44 -5.19 -11.35
N LEU A 354 -3.03 -5.39 -10.16
CA LEU A 354 -3.49 -6.70 -9.72
C LEU A 354 -4.68 -7.19 -10.56
N VAL A 355 -5.63 -6.31 -10.90
CA VAL A 355 -6.71 -6.64 -11.84
C VAL A 355 -6.10 -7.03 -13.21
N ALA A 356 -5.10 -6.30 -13.71
CA ALA A 356 -4.42 -6.64 -14.96
C ALA A 356 -3.73 -8.01 -14.88
N PHE A 357 -3.08 -8.34 -13.75
CA PHE A 357 -2.51 -9.67 -13.50
C PHE A 357 -3.58 -10.78 -13.51
N LEU A 358 -4.70 -10.56 -12.84
CA LEU A 358 -5.78 -11.55 -12.78
C LEU A 358 -6.46 -11.75 -14.14
N VAL A 359 -6.55 -10.70 -14.95
CA VAL A 359 -7.01 -10.82 -16.35
C VAL A 359 -6.00 -11.61 -17.20
N SER A 360 -4.71 -11.29 -17.07
CA SER A 360 -3.64 -11.98 -17.82
C SER A 360 -3.55 -13.48 -17.46
N THR A 361 -3.83 -13.82 -16.21
CA THR A 361 -3.87 -15.22 -15.72
C THR A 361 -5.23 -15.89 -15.88
N ARG A 362 -6.17 -15.23 -16.57
CA ARG A 362 -7.53 -15.71 -16.83
C ARG A 362 -8.37 -16.03 -15.57
N LYS A 363 -8.03 -15.41 -14.44
CA LYS A 363 -8.82 -15.48 -13.19
C LYS A 363 -9.95 -14.47 -13.16
N ILE A 364 -9.84 -13.40 -13.94
CA ILE A 364 -10.88 -12.40 -14.19
C ILE A 364 -11.08 -12.28 -15.69
N HIS A 365 -12.34 -12.14 -16.11
CA HIS A 365 -12.71 -11.97 -17.51
C HIS A 365 -13.28 -10.57 -17.77
N THR A 366 -13.11 -10.06 -18.98
CA THR A 366 -13.56 -8.70 -19.36
C THR A 366 -15.08 -8.51 -19.34
N THR A 367 -15.84 -9.60 -19.34
CA THR A 367 -17.31 -9.61 -19.25
C THR A 367 -17.86 -9.59 -17.84
N MET A 368 -17.00 -9.73 -16.82
CA MET A 368 -17.41 -9.70 -15.41
C MET A 368 -17.96 -8.33 -15.02
N SER A 369 -18.97 -8.33 -14.13
CA SER A 369 -19.48 -7.12 -13.48
C SER A 369 -18.48 -6.55 -12.48
N GLY A 370 -18.65 -5.29 -12.09
CA GLY A 370 -17.79 -4.65 -11.07
C GLY A 370 -17.81 -5.40 -9.75
N TYR A 371 -18.94 -5.96 -9.35
CA TYR A 371 -19.06 -6.79 -8.15
C TYR A 371 -18.26 -8.10 -8.25
N GLN A 372 -18.34 -8.80 -9.38
CA GLN A 372 -17.55 -10.02 -9.61
C GLN A 372 -16.06 -9.75 -9.57
N VAL A 373 -15.61 -8.65 -10.15
CA VAL A 373 -14.21 -8.21 -10.10
C VAL A 373 -13.79 -7.92 -8.66
N LEU A 374 -14.59 -7.15 -7.91
CA LEU A 374 -14.35 -6.87 -6.49
C LEU A 374 -14.17 -8.18 -5.71
N ARG A 375 -15.11 -9.10 -5.83
CA ARG A 375 -15.09 -10.39 -5.13
C ARG A 375 -13.86 -11.23 -5.51
N SER A 376 -13.54 -11.33 -6.80
CA SER A 376 -12.39 -12.10 -7.29
C SER A 376 -11.06 -11.57 -6.78
N VAL A 377 -10.91 -10.24 -6.71
CA VAL A 377 -9.71 -9.60 -6.17
C VAL A 377 -9.61 -9.81 -4.67
N LEU A 378 -10.70 -9.64 -3.92
CA LEU A 378 -10.74 -9.90 -2.47
C LEU A 378 -10.41 -11.37 -2.16
N GLN A 379 -10.97 -12.31 -2.92
CA GLN A 379 -10.67 -13.75 -2.79
C GLN A 379 -9.18 -14.02 -3.04
N PHE A 380 -8.59 -13.41 -4.08
CA PHE A 380 -7.17 -13.55 -4.36
C PHE A 380 -6.30 -13.01 -3.22
N LEU A 381 -6.58 -11.79 -2.73
CA LEU A 381 -5.85 -11.18 -1.62
C LEU A 381 -6.00 -11.99 -0.33
N ALA A 382 -7.20 -12.57 -0.07
CA ALA A 382 -7.44 -13.37 1.13
C ALA A 382 -6.63 -14.68 1.15
N THR A 383 -6.37 -15.27 -0.01
CA THR A 383 -5.78 -16.62 -0.14
C THR A 383 -4.31 -16.62 -0.54
N THR A 384 -3.82 -15.54 -1.16
CA THR A 384 -2.44 -15.47 -1.68
C THR A 384 -1.58 -14.67 -0.72
N ASP A 385 -0.40 -15.20 -0.41
CA ASP A 385 0.60 -14.49 0.39
C ASP A 385 1.76 -14.04 -0.50
N LEU A 386 1.80 -12.72 -0.78
CA LEU A 386 2.87 -12.12 -1.60
C LEU A 386 4.18 -11.92 -0.83
N THR A 387 4.21 -12.20 0.46
CA THR A 387 5.46 -12.18 1.24
C THR A 387 6.27 -13.47 1.05
N VAL A 388 5.60 -14.55 0.67
CA VAL A 388 6.19 -15.87 0.43
C VAL A 388 6.21 -16.19 -1.05
N ASN A 389 5.07 -16.00 -1.73
CA ASN A 389 4.86 -16.36 -3.12
C ASN A 389 4.69 -15.09 -3.96
N GLY A 390 5.79 -14.51 -4.43
CA GLY A 390 5.75 -13.36 -5.33
C GLY A 390 5.01 -13.68 -6.65
N ILE A 391 4.40 -12.64 -7.24
CA ILE A 391 3.73 -12.74 -8.54
C ILE A 391 4.40 -11.84 -9.57
N SER A 392 4.22 -12.15 -10.85
CA SER A 392 4.83 -11.41 -11.94
C SER A 392 3.88 -11.24 -13.12
N LEU A 393 3.85 -10.02 -13.68
CA LEU A 393 3.24 -9.72 -14.98
C LEU A 393 4.18 -10.00 -16.15
N CYS A 394 5.44 -10.34 -15.87
CA CYS A 394 6.40 -10.75 -16.87
C CYS A 394 6.27 -12.24 -17.12
N PHE A 395 5.86 -12.60 -18.32
CA PHE A 395 5.73 -13.98 -18.79
C PHE A 395 6.90 -14.40 -19.72
N SER A 396 7.94 -13.56 -19.80
CA SER A 396 9.15 -13.86 -20.58
C SER A 396 10.00 -14.91 -19.88
N SER A 397 10.52 -15.84 -20.64
CA SER A 397 11.52 -16.84 -20.19
C SER A 397 12.96 -16.36 -20.39
N ASP A 398 13.20 -15.05 -20.52
CA ASP A 398 14.53 -14.49 -20.68
C ASP A 398 15.38 -14.73 -19.43
N SER A 399 16.44 -15.53 -19.56
CA SER A 399 17.39 -15.87 -18.49
C SER A 399 18.22 -14.68 -17.98
N SER A 400 18.17 -13.54 -18.66
CA SER A 400 18.85 -12.30 -18.23
C SER A 400 18.06 -11.51 -17.16
N LEU A 401 16.80 -11.90 -16.90
CA LEU A 401 15.98 -11.27 -15.89
C LEU A 401 16.35 -11.79 -14.48
N PRO A 402 16.27 -10.93 -13.44
CA PRO A 402 16.45 -11.37 -12.07
C PRO A 402 15.40 -12.41 -11.68
N ALA A 403 15.79 -13.37 -10.85
CA ALA A 403 14.85 -14.34 -10.28
C ALA A 403 13.94 -13.67 -9.24
N LEU A 404 12.74 -14.22 -9.02
CA LEU A 404 11.86 -13.78 -7.93
C LEU A 404 12.56 -13.81 -6.57
N ALA A 405 13.45 -14.78 -6.35
CA ALA A 405 14.24 -14.89 -5.12
C ALA A 405 15.13 -13.67 -4.86
N ASP A 406 15.70 -13.05 -5.91
CA ASP A 406 16.52 -11.83 -5.76
C ASP A 406 15.67 -10.64 -5.27
N PHE A 407 14.39 -10.60 -5.69
CA PHE A 407 13.46 -9.58 -5.19
C PHE A 407 13.00 -9.85 -3.76
N HIS A 408 12.77 -11.10 -3.37
CA HIS A 408 12.43 -11.45 -1.98
C HIS A 408 13.57 -11.20 -0.99
N GLN A 409 14.84 -11.22 -1.44
CA GLN A 409 15.96 -10.80 -0.62
C GLN A 409 15.97 -9.29 -0.34
N ALA A 410 15.40 -8.49 -1.25
CA ALA A 410 15.44 -7.04 -1.19
C ALA A 410 14.14 -6.43 -0.65
N PHE A 411 13.01 -7.11 -0.84
CA PHE A 411 11.68 -6.58 -0.52
C PHE A 411 10.81 -7.62 0.19
N PRO A 412 10.07 -7.21 1.21
CA PRO A 412 9.19 -8.14 1.94
C PRO A 412 7.98 -8.59 1.13
N VAL A 413 7.51 -7.81 0.15
CA VAL A 413 6.34 -8.10 -0.69
C VAL A 413 6.75 -7.99 -2.15
N VAL A 414 6.46 -8.99 -2.97
CA VAL A 414 6.92 -9.03 -4.36
C VAL A 414 5.78 -9.17 -5.35
N PHE A 415 5.65 -8.14 -6.20
CA PHE A 415 4.79 -8.12 -7.38
C PHE A 415 5.52 -7.44 -8.53
N LEU A 416 6.00 -8.22 -9.50
CA LEU A 416 6.79 -7.68 -10.61
C LEU A 416 5.91 -7.15 -11.73
N ASP A 417 6.37 -6.05 -12.32
CA ASP A 417 5.78 -5.42 -13.48
C ASP A 417 6.04 -6.23 -14.78
N PRO A 418 5.46 -5.86 -15.95
CA PRO A 418 5.68 -6.56 -17.21
C PRO A 418 7.14 -6.62 -17.67
N SER A 419 7.99 -5.71 -17.22
CA SER A 419 9.42 -5.72 -17.57
C SER A 419 10.22 -6.80 -16.82
N GLY A 420 9.66 -7.36 -15.72
CA GLY A 420 10.34 -8.28 -14.84
C GLY A 420 11.51 -7.68 -14.05
N ARG A 421 11.63 -6.34 -14.02
CA ARG A 421 12.74 -5.62 -13.39
C ARG A 421 12.31 -4.67 -12.27
N LEU A 422 11.02 -4.36 -12.19
CA LEU A 422 10.44 -3.44 -11.21
C LEU A 422 9.48 -4.17 -10.28
N ASN A 423 9.74 -4.09 -8.98
CA ASN A 423 8.77 -4.52 -7.97
C ASN A 423 7.75 -3.41 -7.72
N LEU A 424 6.49 -3.67 -8.05
CA LEU A 424 5.38 -2.73 -7.85
C LEU A 424 5.07 -2.51 -6.36
N CYS A 425 5.34 -3.51 -5.52
CA CYS A 425 5.13 -3.48 -4.08
C CYS A 425 6.37 -3.09 -3.27
N ALA A 426 7.39 -2.47 -3.89
CA ALA A 426 8.66 -2.18 -3.22
C ALA A 426 8.51 -1.35 -1.93
N ASP A 427 7.57 -0.41 -1.89
CA ASP A 427 7.32 0.42 -0.71
C ASP A 427 6.33 -0.23 0.29
N VAL A 428 5.70 -1.37 -0.07
CA VAL A 428 4.73 -2.06 0.78
C VAL A 428 5.44 -2.94 1.78
N THR A 429 5.17 -2.73 3.07
CA THR A 429 5.74 -3.56 4.14
C THR A 429 4.97 -4.89 4.28
N ALA A 430 5.58 -5.89 4.91
CA ALA A 430 4.90 -7.14 5.24
C ALA A 430 3.66 -6.88 6.11
N SER A 431 3.76 -6.01 7.11
CA SER A 431 2.65 -5.68 8.02
C SER A 431 1.48 -5.02 7.28
N THR A 432 1.73 -4.11 6.33
CA THR A 432 0.66 -3.55 5.48
C THR A 432 -0.01 -4.63 4.64
N TYR A 433 0.78 -5.51 4.02
CA TYR A 433 0.22 -6.58 3.20
C TYR A 433 -0.62 -7.57 4.02
N HIS A 434 -0.14 -7.97 5.20
CA HIS A 434 -0.89 -8.83 6.12
C HIS A 434 -2.19 -8.17 6.59
N GLN A 435 -2.20 -6.84 6.80
CA GLN A 435 -3.41 -6.08 7.10
C GLN A 435 -4.41 -6.12 5.92
N VAL A 436 -3.94 -5.90 4.69
CA VAL A 436 -4.77 -6.02 3.47
C VAL A 436 -5.34 -7.42 3.33
N GLN A 437 -4.54 -8.45 3.56
CA GLN A 437 -4.96 -9.84 3.51
C GLN A 437 -6.00 -10.17 4.59
N HIS A 438 -5.79 -9.69 5.81
CA HIS A 438 -6.74 -9.85 6.92
C HIS A 438 -8.08 -9.19 6.59
N GLU A 439 -8.07 -7.93 6.14
CA GLU A 439 -9.29 -7.22 5.74
C GLU A 439 -9.99 -7.86 4.54
N ALA A 440 -9.24 -8.43 3.61
CA ALA A 440 -9.82 -9.19 2.51
C ALA A 440 -10.51 -10.47 2.99
N ARG A 441 -9.93 -11.21 3.96
CA ARG A 441 -10.57 -12.39 4.57
C ARG A 441 -11.87 -12.03 5.28
N LEU A 442 -11.86 -10.96 6.09
CA LEU A 442 -13.06 -10.46 6.76
C LEU A 442 -14.13 -10.03 5.75
N SER A 443 -13.72 -9.34 4.68
CA SER A 443 -14.62 -8.92 3.61
C SER A 443 -15.25 -10.11 2.88
N MET A 444 -14.49 -11.17 2.64
CA MET A 444 -15.03 -12.39 2.03
C MET A 444 -16.02 -13.09 2.97
N ALA A 445 -15.71 -13.19 4.25
CA ALA A 445 -16.64 -13.75 5.24
C ALA A 445 -17.95 -12.95 5.31
N LEU A 446 -17.86 -11.62 5.26
CA LEU A 446 -19.03 -10.74 5.20
C LEU A 446 -19.86 -10.92 3.94
N LEU A 447 -19.22 -11.06 2.77
CA LEU A 447 -19.90 -11.31 1.49
C LEU A 447 -20.57 -12.70 1.41
N ASP A 448 -20.08 -13.67 2.18
CA ASP A 448 -20.66 -15.01 2.28
C ASP A 448 -21.74 -15.11 3.37
N SER A 449 -21.85 -14.12 4.26
CA SER A 449 -22.89 -14.05 5.31
C SER A 449 -24.25 -13.71 4.69
N LYS A 450 -25.29 -14.40 5.19
CA LYS A 450 -26.69 -14.16 4.76
C LYS A 450 -27.45 -13.19 5.69
N THR A 451 -26.86 -12.85 6.82
CA THR A 451 -27.52 -12.12 7.92
C THR A 451 -27.15 -10.65 8.00
N ASP A 452 -26.01 -10.26 7.44
CA ASP A 452 -25.46 -8.93 7.59
C ASP A 452 -25.73 -8.04 6.36
N ASP A 453 -25.84 -6.74 6.57
CA ASP A 453 -25.83 -5.76 5.48
C ASP A 453 -24.40 -5.63 4.92
N GLY A 454 -24.05 -6.57 4.05
CA GLY A 454 -22.72 -6.67 3.44
C GLY A 454 -22.30 -5.40 2.69
N PHE A 455 -23.25 -4.69 2.05
CA PHE A 455 -22.94 -3.45 1.33
C PHE A 455 -22.54 -2.34 2.29
N GLN A 456 -23.32 -2.12 3.35
CA GLN A 456 -23.09 -1.07 4.32
C GLN A 456 -21.73 -1.25 5.02
N LEU A 457 -21.46 -2.44 5.52
CA LEU A 457 -20.22 -2.74 6.24
C LEU A 457 -18.99 -2.80 5.34
N LEU A 458 -19.16 -3.26 4.09
CA LEU A 458 -18.05 -3.40 3.15
C LEU A 458 -17.60 -2.07 2.53
N LEU A 459 -18.55 -1.23 2.09
CA LEU A 459 -18.28 -0.08 1.22
C LEU A 459 -18.65 1.27 1.83
N MET A 460 -19.58 1.32 2.80
CA MET A 460 -20.09 2.59 3.33
C MET A 460 -19.55 2.94 4.71
N THR A 461 -19.25 1.95 5.55
CA THR A 461 -18.80 2.17 6.92
C THR A 461 -17.28 2.35 6.99
N PRO A 462 -16.78 3.52 7.43
CA PRO A 462 -15.35 3.71 7.68
C PRO A 462 -14.85 2.78 8.79
N LYS A 463 -13.70 2.17 8.56
CA LYS A 463 -13.01 1.31 9.53
C LYS A 463 -11.58 1.82 9.74
N PRO A 464 -11.40 2.96 10.43
CA PRO A 464 -10.08 3.48 10.73
C PRO A 464 -9.31 2.53 11.65
N MET A 465 -7.98 2.69 11.72
CA MET A 465 -7.10 1.81 12.49
C MET A 465 -7.57 1.60 13.92
N ILE A 466 -8.03 2.64 14.61
CA ILE A 466 -8.50 2.56 15.98
C ILE A 466 -9.69 1.61 16.19
N ARG A 467 -10.51 1.39 15.16
CA ARG A 467 -11.62 0.43 15.20
C ARG A 467 -11.21 -1.00 14.78
N ALA A 468 -10.04 -1.13 14.17
CA ALA A 468 -9.58 -2.38 13.62
C ALA A 468 -8.69 -3.18 14.59
N PHE A 469 -8.14 -2.54 15.63
CA PHE A 469 -7.15 -3.12 16.51
C PHE A 469 -7.55 -3.00 17.99
N ASP A 470 -7.14 -4.01 18.77
CA ASP A 470 -7.43 -4.06 20.23
C ASP A 470 -6.56 -3.08 21.00
N HIS A 471 -5.30 -2.96 20.60
CA HIS A 471 -4.34 -2.04 21.20
C HIS A 471 -3.73 -1.15 20.12
N VAL A 472 -3.54 0.12 20.45
CA VAL A 472 -2.91 1.11 19.56
C VAL A 472 -1.81 1.82 20.34
N LEU A 473 -0.67 1.99 19.71
CA LEU A 473 0.41 2.77 20.29
C LEU A 473 0.90 3.84 19.31
N HIS A 474 1.20 5.01 19.84
CA HIS A 474 1.74 6.13 19.09
C HIS A 474 3.18 6.39 19.53
N LEU A 475 4.10 6.32 18.60
CA LEU A 475 5.51 6.66 18.81
C LEU A 475 5.75 8.13 18.47
N ARG A 476 6.21 8.90 19.45
CA ARG A 476 6.54 10.34 19.30
C ARG A 476 7.52 10.82 20.39
N PRO A 477 8.39 11.81 20.06
CA PRO A 477 8.56 12.43 18.76
C PRO A 477 9.26 11.50 17.78
N LEU A 478 8.97 11.61 16.48
CA LEU A 478 9.59 10.78 15.44
C LEU A 478 11.11 10.92 15.36
N SER A 479 11.67 11.99 15.90
CA SER A 479 13.13 12.19 16.03
C SER A 479 13.83 11.06 16.82
N ARG A 480 13.12 10.37 17.71
CA ARG A 480 13.65 9.21 18.44
C ARG A 480 13.95 8.02 17.53
N LEU A 481 13.26 7.90 16.40
CA LEU A 481 13.56 6.86 15.41
C LEU A 481 14.94 7.04 14.76
N GLN A 482 15.51 8.24 14.78
CA GLN A 482 16.88 8.45 14.36
C GLN A 482 17.86 7.74 15.33
N ALA A 483 17.68 7.88 16.64
CA ALA A 483 18.47 7.16 17.65
C ALA A 483 18.27 5.64 17.51
N ALA A 484 17.02 5.18 17.29
CA ALA A 484 16.70 3.79 17.02
C ALA A 484 17.48 3.23 15.81
N CYS A 485 17.56 3.98 14.71
CA CYS A 485 18.36 3.58 13.54
C CYS A 485 19.86 3.43 13.87
N HIS A 486 20.40 4.31 14.73
CA HIS A 486 21.78 4.19 15.19
C HIS A 486 21.99 2.95 16.06
N GLN A 487 21.10 2.74 17.03
CA GLN A 487 21.16 1.61 17.95
C GLN A 487 21.04 0.26 17.22
N LEU A 488 20.11 0.18 16.27
CA LEU A 488 19.88 -0.99 15.43
C LEU A 488 20.89 -1.12 14.27
N LYS A 489 21.81 -0.16 14.11
CA LYS A 489 22.85 -0.12 13.04
C LYS A 489 22.29 -0.15 11.62
N LEU A 490 21.15 0.50 11.37
CA LEU A 490 20.40 0.52 10.10
C LEU A 490 20.99 1.51 9.07
N TRP A 491 22.32 1.53 8.93
CA TRP A 491 22.98 2.42 7.97
C TRP A 491 22.69 2.07 6.51
N PRO A 492 22.66 0.78 6.11
CA PRO A 492 22.29 0.39 4.75
C PRO A 492 20.86 0.81 4.40
N GLU A 493 19.91 0.59 5.31
CA GLU A 493 18.50 0.94 5.16
C GLU A 493 18.30 2.45 5.06
N LEU A 494 19.02 3.24 5.87
CA LEU A 494 18.98 4.70 5.78
C LEU A 494 19.51 5.20 4.44
N GLN A 495 20.60 4.62 3.96
CA GLN A 495 21.22 4.96 2.68
C GLN A 495 20.26 4.64 1.51
N ASP A 496 19.61 3.50 1.55
CA ASP A 496 18.64 3.06 0.54
C ASP A 496 17.36 3.90 0.56
N ASN A 497 16.87 4.26 1.77
CA ASN A 497 15.68 5.09 1.96
C ASN A 497 15.94 6.61 1.88
N GLY A 498 17.09 7.04 1.34
CA GLY A 498 17.40 8.46 1.14
C GLY A 498 17.50 9.27 2.44
N GLY A 499 17.75 8.61 3.58
CA GLY A 499 17.86 9.23 4.89
C GLY A 499 16.55 9.29 5.68
N ASP A 500 15.48 8.67 5.19
CA ASP A 500 14.21 8.54 5.94
C ASP A 500 14.35 7.48 7.05
N TYR A 501 14.63 7.95 8.26
CA TYR A 501 14.78 7.08 9.41
C TYR A 501 13.46 6.40 9.85
N VAL A 502 12.30 6.97 9.51
CA VAL A 502 11.01 6.33 9.80
C VAL A 502 10.84 5.08 8.94
N SER A 503 11.04 5.21 7.63
CA SER A 503 10.96 4.08 6.71
C SER A 503 12.04 3.03 6.98
N ALA A 504 13.27 3.47 7.32
CA ALA A 504 14.36 2.55 7.65
C ALA A 504 14.11 1.75 8.94
N ALA A 505 13.54 2.38 9.98
CA ALA A 505 13.29 1.73 11.27
C ALA A 505 12.02 0.85 11.28
N LEU A 506 11.04 1.13 10.43
CA LEU A 506 9.71 0.52 10.51
C LEU A 506 9.74 -1.01 10.42
N GLY A 507 10.39 -1.57 9.41
CA GLY A 507 10.52 -3.02 9.24
C GLY A 507 11.18 -3.71 10.44
N PRO A 508 12.41 -3.30 10.84
CA PRO A 508 13.06 -3.82 12.03
C PRO A 508 12.24 -3.71 13.33
N LEU A 509 11.53 -2.58 13.55
CA LEU A 509 10.68 -2.40 14.73
C LEU A 509 9.46 -3.31 14.72
N THR A 510 8.78 -3.47 13.57
CA THR A 510 7.64 -4.40 13.47
C THR A 510 8.09 -5.83 13.71
N THR A 511 9.19 -6.28 13.11
CA THR A 511 9.76 -7.62 13.33
C THR A 511 10.16 -7.85 14.80
N LEU A 512 10.76 -6.83 15.46
CA LEU A 512 11.09 -6.88 16.86
C LEU A 512 9.86 -7.13 17.73
N LEU A 513 8.78 -6.38 17.49
CA LEU A 513 7.53 -6.49 18.25
C LEU A 513 6.78 -7.79 17.95
N GLU A 514 6.74 -8.22 16.70
CA GLU A 514 6.16 -9.51 16.29
C GLU A 514 6.85 -10.68 17.00
N LYS A 515 8.19 -10.66 17.04
CA LYS A 515 9.00 -11.67 17.75
C LYS A 515 8.72 -11.65 19.26
N GLY A 516 8.63 -10.46 19.87
CA GLY A 516 8.44 -10.32 21.30
C GLY A 516 7.03 -10.62 21.79
N LEU A 517 6.03 -10.27 21.02
CA LEU A 517 4.62 -10.56 21.35
C LEU A 517 4.27 -12.03 21.06
N GLY A 518 4.92 -12.65 20.08
CA GLY A 518 4.79 -14.07 19.77
C GLY A 518 3.33 -14.51 19.63
N SER A 519 2.92 -15.53 20.36
CA SER A 519 1.56 -16.12 20.31
C SER A 519 0.45 -15.18 20.79
N ARG A 520 0.77 -14.03 21.39
CA ARG A 520 -0.23 -13.01 21.80
C ARG A 520 -0.71 -12.18 20.63
N LEU A 521 0.05 -12.15 19.54
CA LEU A 521 -0.20 -11.27 18.40
C LEU A 521 -0.84 -12.05 17.25
N GLN A 522 -2.00 -11.60 16.78
CA GLN A 522 -2.60 -12.09 15.54
C GLN A 522 -2.15 -11.27 14.34
N LEU A 523 -2.10 -9.93 14.50
CA LEU A 523 -1.73 -9.01 13.43
C LEU A 523 -1.12 -7.75 14.03
N LEU A 524 -0.01 -7.30 13.43
CA LEU A 524 0.55 -5.97 13.64
C LEU A 524 0.40 -5.16 12.36
N ALA A 525 -0.10 -3.94 12.50
CA ALA A 525 -0.19 -3.00 11.41
C ALA A 525 0.39 -1.64 11.80
N HIS A 526 0.65 -0.79 10.83
CA HIS A 526 1.12 0.56 11.08
C HIS A 526 0.36 1.59 10.24
N SER A 527 0.34 2.81 10.75
CA SER A 527 -0.17 3.98 10.03
C SER A 527 0.74 5.16 10.27
N ARG A 528 0.99 5.90 9.21
CA ARG A 528 1.70 7.17 9.25
C ARG A 528 0.84 8.20 8.54
N PRO A 529 0.52 9.34 9.17
CA PRO A 529 -0.22 10.40 8.51
C PRO A 529 0.51 10.83 7.22
N PRO A 530 -0.21 11.14 6.14
CA PRO A 530 0.40 11.67 4.94
C PRO A 530 1.09 13.01 5.27
N VAL A 531 2.26 13.24 4.68
CA VAL A 531 2.95 14.53 4.81
C VAL A 531 2.07 15.60 4.17
N PRO A 532 1.76 16.70 4.89
CA PRO A 532 0.91 17.76 4.35
C PRO A 532 1.59 18.45 3.16
N GLU A 533 0.78 19.02 2.28
CA GLU A 533 1.25 19.92 1.22
C GLU A 533 1.87 21.18 1.86
N TRP A 534 2.97 21.69 1.26
CA TRP A 534 3.62 22.90 1.76
C TRP A 534 3.77 23.95 0.68
N ASP A 535 3.91 25.20 1.11
CA ASP A 535 4.09 26.34 0.23
C ASP A 535 5.44 26.28 -0.50
N ILE A 536 5.48 26.75 -1.74
CA ILE A 536 6.69 26.75 -2.57
C ILE A 536 7.84 27.60 -1.99
N SER A 537 7.54 28.50 -1.09
CA SER A 537 8.51 29.34 -0.36
C SER A 537 9.07 28.68 0.91
N GLN A 538 8.52 27.54 1.31
CA GLN A 538 8.91 26.82 2.52
C GLN A 538 9.83 25.65 2.20
N ASP A 539 10.73 25.35 3.13
CA ASP A 539 11.51 24.11 3.08
C ASP A 539 10.58 22.88 3.18
N PRO A 540 10.94 21.77 2.54
CA PRO A 540 10.17 20.54 2.69
C PRO A 540 10.10 20.12 4.17
N PRO A 541 8.94 19.61 4.64
CA PRO A 541 8.75 19.17 6.01
C PRO A 541 9.80 18.13 6.40
N LYS A 542 10.44 18.31 7.56
CA LYS A 542 11.43 17.36 8.10
C LYS A 542 10.69 16.19 8.77
N HIS A 543 11.31 15.02 8.74
CA HIS A 543 10.73 13.81 9.36
C HIS A 543 10.36 14.00 10.84
N LYS A 544 11.14 14.79 11.58
CA LYS A 544 10.90 15.07 13.01
C LYS A 544 9.63 15.89 13.28
N ASP A 545 9.16 16.62 12.27
CA ASP A 545 8.06 17.58 12.38
C ASP A 545 6.75 17.00 11.81
N SER A 546 6.77 15.78 11.25
CA SER A 546 5.65 15.21 10.50
C SER A 546 4.93 14.09 11.24
N GLY A 547 4.28 14.42 12.37
CA GLY A 547 3.27 13.56 12.99
C GLY A 547 3.80 12.43 13.89
N THR A 548 3.02 11.39 14.00
CA THR A 548 3.25 10.20 14.82
C THR A 548 3.33 8.95 13.95
N LEU A 549 4.14 7.97 14.36
CA LEU A 549 4.02 6.62 13.86
C LEU A 549 3.06 5.85 14.78
N THR A 550 1.97 5.40 14.22
CA THR A 550 0.96 4.60 14.95
C THR A 550 1.13 3.13 14.60
N LEU A 551 1.16 2.28 15.62
CA LEU A 551 1.12 0.83 15.45
C LEU A 551 -0.17 0.29 16.08
N GLY A 552 -0.85 -0.60 15.37
CA GLY A 552 -2.05 -1.30 15.84
C GLY A 552 -1.73 -2.77 16.07
N LEU A 553 -2.17 -3.30 17.21
CA LEU A 553 -2.01 -4.70 17.61
C LEU A 553 -3.38 -5.35 17.68
N LEU A 554 -3.60 -6.35 16.85
CA LEU A 554 -4.73 -7.27 16.99
C LEU A 554 -4.23 -8.49 17.75
N LEU A 555 -4.84 -8.76 18.89
CA LEU A 555 -4.36 -9.76 19.83
C LEU A 555 -5.05 -11.12 19.63
N GLN A 556 -4.30 -12.17 19.95
CA GLN A 556 -4.80 -13.54 19.93
C GLN A 556 -5.33 -13.90 21.32
N PRO A 557 -6.63 -14.17 21.48
CA PRO A 557 -7.23 -14.42 22.80
C PRO A 557 -6.57 -15.56 23.57
N GLU A 558 -6.16 -16.62 22.89
CA GLU A 558 -5.58 -17.82 23.50
C GLU A 558 -4.21 -17.54 24.13
N GLY A 559 -3.41 -16.67 23.52
CA GLY A 559 -2.05 -16.31 23.99
C GLY A 559 -2.03 -15.17 25.00
N LEU A 560 -3.09 -14.38 25.07
CA LEU A 560 -3.11 -13.10 25.81
C LEU A 560 -2.77 -13.22 27.29
N ASN A 561 -3.24 -14.28 27.93
CA ASN A 561 -3.09 -14.50 29.38
C ASN A 561 -1.78 -15.21 29.78
N SER A 562 -0.92 -15.53 28.82
CA SER A 562 0.38 -16.17 29.11
C SER A 562 1.27 -15.20 29.90
N VAL A 563 1.74 -15.66 31.06
CA VAL A 563 2.68 -14.92 31.92
C VAL A 563 4.13 -15.37 31.73
N LEU A 564 4.37 -16.35 30.87
CA LEU A 564 5.65 -17.00 30.68
C LEU A 564 6.06 -16.98 29.20
N GLU A 565 7.26 -16.47 28.93
CA GLU A 565 8.00 -16.73 27.69
C GLU A 565 8.97 -17.86 27.96
N LEU A 566 8.75 -19.00 27.36
CA LEU A 566 9.62 -20.16 27.50
C LEU A 566 10.73 -20.09 26.44
N GLY A 567 11.96 -20.06 26.90
CA GLY A 567 13.15 -20.11 26.09
C GLY A 567 13.72 -21.54 25.93
N PRO A 568 14.85 -21.68 25.25
CA PRO A 568 15.54 -22.93 25.04
C PRO A 568 16.20 -23.42 26.35
N GLU A 569 16.67 -24.65 26.35
CA GLU A 569 17.46 -25.22 27.45
C GLU A 569 18.79 -24.47 27.59
N ALA A 570 19.27 -24.39 28.82
CA ALA A 570 20.41 -23.53 29.18
C ALA A 570 21.72 -23.90 28.47
N ASP A 571 21.86 -25.16 28.04
CA ASP A 571 23.00 -25.71 27.31
C ASP A 571 22.90 -25.58 25.79
N GLN A 572 21.72 -25.14 25.26
CA GLN A 572 21.54 -24.95 23.84
C GLN A 572 22.13 -23.61 23.36
N PRO A 573 22.70 -23.55 22.14
CA PRO A 573 23.28 -22.32 21.60
C PRO A 573 22.29 -21.18 21.50
N GLU A 574 21.01 -21.47 21.25
CA GLU A 574 19.91 -20.51 21.15
C GLU A 574 19.61 -19.81 22.47
N ALA A 575 20.09 -20.35 23.60
CA ALA A 575 19.95 -19.72 24.92
C ALA A 575 20.65 -18.35 24.98
N ALA A 576 21.77 -18.19 24.27
CA ALA A 576 22.48 -16.92 24.18
C ALA A 576 21.65 -15.86 23.43
N ASP A 577 21.00 -16.25 22.32
CA ASP A 577 20.16 -15.37 21.52
C ASP A 577 18.91 -14.95 22.30
N PHE A 578 18.32 -15.86 23.09
CA PHE A 578 17.18 -15.57 23.95
C PHE A 578 17.56 -14.55 25.05
N ARG A 579 18.70 -14.75 25.72
CA ARG A 579 19.24 -13.80 26.71
C ARG A 579 19.53 -12.43 26.12
N GLN A 580 20.12 -12.39 24.92
CA GLN A 580 20.38 -11.14 24.23
C GLN A 580 19.09 -10.40 23.84
N PHE A 581 18.08 -11.15 23.43
CA PHE A 581 16.79 -10.60 23.04
C PHE A 581 15.99 -10.00 24.21
N TRP A 582 15.96 -10.70 25.35
CA TRP A 582 15.20 -10.25 26.52
C TRP A 582 16.02 -9.45 27.54
N GLY A 583 17.34 -9.42 27.40
CA GLY A 583 18.26 -8.72 28.29
C GLY A 583 18.11 -9.18 29.75
N SER A 584 18.03 -8.23 30.67
CA SER A 584 17.91 -8.48 32.12
C SER A 584 16.60 -9.16 32.53
N ARG A 585 15.63 -9.33 31.64
CA ARG A 585 14.39 -10.05 31.90
C ARG A 585 14.53 -11.57 31.77
N SER A 586 15.55 -12.06 31.06
CA SER A 586 15.78 -13.49 30.92
C SER A 586 16.42 -14.04 32.20
N GLU A 587 15.84 -15.11 32.73
CA GLU A 587 16.28 -15.79 33.93
C GLU A 587 16.31 -17.31 33.71
N LEU A 588 17.29 -18.00 34.28
CA LEU A 588 17.32 -19.47 34.31
C LEU A 588 16.29 -19.97 35.31
N ARG A 589 15.40 -20.84 34.89
CA ARG A 589 14.41 -21.49 35.74
C ARG A 589 14.38 -23.01 35.55
N ARG A 590 14.15 -23.73 36.63
CA ARG A 590 13.89 -25.16 36.60
C ARG A 590 12.40 -25.42 36.47
N PHE A 591 12.07 -26.28 35.54
CA PHE A 591 10.69 -26.68 35.23
C PHE A 591 10.37 -28.07 35.85
N GLN A 592 9.09 -28.45 35.82
CA GLN A 592 8.61 -29.70 36.45
C GLN A 592 9.16 -30.93 35.75
N ASP A 593 9.53 -30.87 34.49
CA ASP A 593 10.22 -31.93 33.72
C ASP A 593 11.73 -32.11 34.13
N GLY A 594 12.20 -31.24 35.05
CA GLY A 594 13.58 -31.22 35.51
C GLY A 594 14.51 -30.39 34.63
N ALA A 595 14.07 -29.94 33.46
CA ALA A 595 14.87 -29.12 32.55
C ALA A 595 15.16 -27.73 33.14
N ILE A 596 16.34 -27.20 32.89
CA ILE A 596 16.74 -25.84 33.20
C ILE A 596 16.70 -25.05 31.89
N ARG A 597 15.79 -24.06 31.80
CA ARG A 597 15.57 -23.28 30.59
C ARG A 597 15.66 -21.78 30.88
N GLU A 598 16.03 -21.03 29.87
CA GLU A 598 15.81 -19.58 29.88
C GLU A 598 14.32 -19.28 29.88
N ALA A 599 13.91 -18.29 30.65
CA ALA A 599 12.51 -17.90 30.74
C ALA A 599 12.36 -16.42 31.10
N VAL A 600 11.28 -15.79 30.62
CA VAL A 600 10.84 -14.49 31.07
C VAL A 600 9.49 -14.66 31.75
N VAL A 601 9.37 -14.17 32.98
CA VAL A 601 8.13 -14.21 33.74
C VAL A 601 7.58 -12.78 33.88
N TRP A 602 6.33 -12.61 33.44
CA TRP A 602 5.60 -11.38 33.61
C TRP A 602 4.74 -11.48 34.87
N GLU A 603 5.16 -10.79 35.90
CA GLU A 603 4.40 -10.77 37.18
C GLU A 603 3.00 -10.18 36.96
N ALA A 604 1.98 -11.02 37.12
CA ALA A 604 0.57 -10.66 36.96
C ALA A 604 -0.30 -11.60 37.79
N ALA A 605 -0.80 -11.11 38.94
CA ALA A 605 -1.65 -11.87 39.84
C ALA A 605 -3.14 -11.87 39.43
N SER A 606 -3.58 -10.81 38.76
CA SER A 606 -4.97 -10.65 38.29
C SER A 606 -5.10 -10.66 36.77
N LEU A 607 -6.33 -10.86 36.28
CA LEU A 607 -6.61 -10.83 34.84
C LEU A 607 -6.31 -9.43 34.24
N SER A 608 -6.64 -8.36 34.95
CA SER A 608 -6.31 -6.99 34.58
C SER A 608 -4.80 -6.79 34.39
N GLN A 609 -3.98 -7.31 35.30
CA GLN A 609 -2.52 -7.25 35.17
C GLN A 609 -2.02 -8.08 33.99
N LYS A 610 -2.64 -9.23 33.69
CA LYS A 610 -2.28 -10.04 32.50
C LYS A 610 -2.58 -9.31 31.20
N ARG A 611 -3.66 -8.56 31.12
CA ARG A 611 -4.00 -7.75 29.94
C ARG A 611 -2.99 -6.63 29.66
N LEU A 612 -2.22 -6.19 30.66
CA LEU A 612 -1.15 -5.21 30.49
C LEU A 612 0.18 -5.81 30.02
N ILE A 613 0.29 -7.15 29.91
CA ILE A 613 1.53 -7.79 29.47
C ILE A 613 1.97 -7.34 28.08
N PRO A 614 1.10 -7.25 27.05
CA PRO A 614 1.51 -6.74 25.74
C PRO A 614 2.16 -5.35 25.81
N HIS A 615 1.63 -4.44 26.63
CA HIS A 615 2.23 -3.12 26.86
C HIS A 615 3.63 -3.26 27.49
N LYS A 616 3.79 -4.09 28.55
CA LYS A 616 5.08 -4.33 29.21
C LYS A 616 6.13 -4.93 28.25
N VAL A 617 5.70 -5.85 27.36
CA VAL A 617 6.56 -6.43 26.32
C VAL A 617 7.03 -5.35 25.35
N VAL A 618 6.10 -4.57 24.79
CA VAL A 618 6.39 -3.52 23.82
C VAL A 618 7.35 -2.48 24.40
N THR A 619 7.05 -1.94 25.57
CA THR A 619 7.89 -0.89 26.20
C THR A 619 9.27 -1.43 26.55
N HIS A 620 9.37 -2.65 27.06
CA HIS A 620 10.67 -3.29 27.36
C HIS A 620 11.53 -3.44 26.12
N LEU A 621 10.99 -4.00 25.03
CA LEU A 621 11.75 -4.27 23.81
C LEU A 621 12.16 -2.99 23.09
N LEU A 622 11.26 -1.99 23.02
CA LEU A 622 11.57 -0.71 22.39
C LEU A 622 12.65 0.06 23.18
N ALA A 623 12.61 0.01 24.51
CA ALA A 623 13.65 0.61 25.34
C ALA A 623 14.99 -0.11 25.20
N LEU A 624 14.99 -1.45 25.22
CA LEU A 624 16.20 -2.26 25.18
C LEU A 624 16.92 -2.21 23.81
N HIS A 625 16.15 -2.38 22.73
CA HIS A 625 16.73 -2.55 21.38
C HIS A 625 16.76 -1.28 20.56
N ALA A 626 15.82 -0.35 20.79
CA ALA A 626 15.64 0.82 19.94
C ALA A 626 15.93 2.16 20.64
N ASP A 627 16.30 2.16 21.92
CA ASP A 627 16.49 3.37 22.72
C ASP A 627 15.26 4.30 22.70
N ILE A 628 14.07 3.71 22.68
CA ILE A 628 12.79 4.42 22.74
C ILE A 628 12.23 4.24 24.18
N PRO A 629 12.33 5.26 25.04
CA PRO A 629 11.84 5.17 26.42
C PRO A 629 10.31 5.25 26.45
N ASP A 630 9.72 4.79 27.57
CA ASP A 630 8.27 4.71 27.79
C ASP A 630 7.55 6.06 27.57
N ASN A 631 8.16 7.17 27.98
CA ASN A 631 7.61 8.51 27.77
C ASN A 631 7.48 8.95 26.30
N CYS A 632 8.02 8.18 25.36
CA CYS A 632 7.87 8.37 23.92
C CYS A 632 6.81 7.45 23.30
N ILE A 633 6.17 6.61 24.12
CA ILE A 633 5.19 5.62 23.72
C ILE A 633 3.85 5.98 24.37
N HIS A 634 2.90 6.42 23.56
CA HIS A 634 1.52 6.58 24.03
C HIS A 634 0.75 5.32 23.70
N TYR A 635 0.50 4.52 24.70
CA TYR A 635 -0.12 3.21 24.55
C TYR A 635 -1.59 3.27 24.98
N VAL A 636 -2.49 2.90 24.07
CA VAL A 636 -3.93 2.79 24.30
C VAL A 636 -4.33 1.33 24.11
N GLY A 637 -4.72 0.67 25.19
CA GLY A 637 -5.11 -0.73 25.13
C GLY A 637 -5.12 -1.37 26.51
N GLY A 638 -5.72 -2.55 26.62
CA GLY A 638 -5.98 -3.19 27.90
C GLY A 638 -6.94 -2.40 28.79
N PHE A 639 -7.66 -1.47 28.18
CA PHE A 639 -8.40 -0.41 28.84
C PHE A 639 -9.77 -0.83 29.37
N LEU A 640 -10.27 -2.03 29.06
CA LEU A 640 -11.57 -2.47 29.60
C LEU A 640 -11.60 -2.40 31.14
N ASP A 641 -10.49 -2.83 31.76
CA ASP A 641 -10.40 -2.75 33.22
C ASP A 641 -10.13 -1.33 33.75
N ALA A 642 -9.51 -0.47 32.93
CA ALA A 642 -9.34 0.95 33.26
C ALA A 642 -10.58 1.77 32.95
N LEU A 643 -11.31 1.41 31.88
CA LEU A 643 -12.56 2.07 31.48
C LEU A 643 -13.75 1.69 32.33
N ILE A 644 -13.68 0.55 33.04
CA ILE A 644 -14.77 0.03 33.85
C ILE A 644 -14.29 -0.06 35.31
N GLN A 645 -14.93 0.70 36.21
CA GLN A 645 -14.68 0.65 37.64
C GLN A 645 -15.68 -0.27 38.31
N GLY A 646 -15.17 -1.20 39.11
CA GLY A 646 -16.04 -1.98 40.01
C GLY A 646 -16.51 -1.10 41.17
N LEU A 647 -17.78 -1.15 41.51
CA LEU A 647 -18.36 -0.41 42.66
C LEU A 647 -17.61 -0.62 43.99
N LYS A 648 -16.86 -1.73 44.13
CA LYS A 648 -16.04 -1.98 45.34
C LYS A 648 -14.84 -1.05 45.46
N GLU A 649 -14.24 -0.61 44.35
CA GLU A 649 -13.09 0.30 44.38
C GLU A 649 -13.52 1.75 44.56
N ALA A 650 -14.68 2.13 44.06
CA ALA A 650 -15.29 3.44 44.30
C ALA A 650 -15.69 3.66 45.76
N SER A 651 -15.89 2.60 46.54
CA SER A 651 -16.26 2.71 47.96
C SER A 651 -15.10 3.03 48.92
N SER A 652 -13.84 2.92 48.47
CA SER A 652 -12.67 3.29 49.28
C SER A 652 -12.45 4.81 49.38
N THR A 653 -13.11 5.60 48.52
CA THR A 653 -13.04 7.06 48.50
C THR A 653 -14.40 7.73 48.69
N LYS A 654 -15.09 7.47 49.83
CA LYS A 654 -16.34 8.14 50.22
C LYS A 654 -17.58 7.80 49.39
N GLY A 655 -18.17 6.62 49.50
CA GLY A 655 -19.49 6.46 48.94
C GLY A 655 -20.06 5.05 49.01
N HIS A 656 -21.30 4.97 49.19
CA HIS A 656 -22.10 3.80 49.47
C HIS A 656 -21.96 2.71 48.40
N MET A 657 -21.70 1.49 48.88
CA MET A 657 -21.80 0.27 48.08
C MET A 657 -23.28 0.03 47.74
N VAL A 658 -23.66 0.21 46.47
CA VAL A 658 -24.96 -0.24 46.00
C VAL A 658 -24.78 -1.67 45.52
N VAL A 659 -25.12 -2.62 46.36
CA VAL A 659 -25.29 -4.02 45.97
C VAL A 659 -26.69 -4.14 45.39
N SER A 660 -26.83 -4.46 44.09
CA SER A 660 -28.13 -4.77 43.53
C SER A 660 -28.69 -6.02 44.24
N GLN A 661 -30.01 -6.10 44.40
CA GLN A 661 -30.69 -7.26 44.95
C GLN A 661 -30.44 -8.50 44.11
N GLY A 662 -29.35 -9.21 44.37
CA GLY A 662 -28.93 -10.39 43.64
C GLY A 662 -27.44 -10.67 43.70
N GLY A 663 -26.63 -9.75 44.30
CA GLY A 663 -25.19 -9.98 44.50
C GLY A 663 -24.33 -9.78 43.23
N GLU A 664 -24.87 -9.23 42.15
CA GLU A 664 -24.10 -8.90 40.95
C GLU A 664 -23.27 -7.63 41.17
N LEU A 665 -22.00 -7.70 40.71
CA LEU A 665 -21.10 -6.55 40.67
C LEU A 665 -21.56 -5.60 39.55
N VAL A 666 -21.97 -4.40 39.92
CA VAL A 666 -22.27 -3.35 38.94
C VAL A 666 -20.96 -2.68 38.51
N MET A 667 -20.72 -2.65 37.22
CA MET A 667 -19.55 -2.01 36.62
C MET A 667 -19.95 -0.63 36.08
N LEU A 668 -19.15 0.38 36.37
CA LEU A 668 -19.36 1.75 35.87
C LEU A 668 -18.23 2.15 34.92
N PRO A 669 -18.51 2.98 33.88
CA PRO A 669 -17.46 3.52 33.02
C PRO A 669 -16.50 4.40 33.84
N ASN A 670 -15.20 4.19 33.66
CA ASN A 670 -14.17 5.10 34.17
C ASN A 670 -14.01 6.29 33.19
N ILE A 671 -14.76 7.34 33.46
CA ILE A 671 -14.84 8.51 32.57
C ILE A 671 -13.49 9.20 32.43
N GLU A 672 -12.67 9.30 33.47
CA GLU A 672 -11.35 9.93 33.38
C GLU A 672 -10.42 9.18 32.43
N ALA A 673 -10.33 7.86 32.57
CA ALA A 673 -9.53 7.03 31.68
C ALA A 673 -10.02 7.09 30.20
N ILE A 674 -11.35 7.14 30.00
CA ILE A 674 -11.95 7.30 28.69
C ILE A 674 -11.57 8.66 28.06
N LEU A 675 -11.60 9.73 28.84
CA LEU A 675 -11.23 11.08 28.38
C LEU A 675 -9.74 11.18 28.06
N GLU A 676 -8.86 10.57 28.85
CA GLU A 676 -7.43 10.49 28.60
C GLU A 676 -7.16 9.74 27.29
N ASP A 677 -7.78 8.58 27.10
CA ASP A 677 -7.64 7.80 25.86
C ASP A 677 -8.14 8.59 24.64
N PHE A 678 -9.27 9.29 24.74
CA PHE A 678 -9.75 10.15 23.66
C PHE A 678 -8.85 11.35 23.39
N ALA A 679 -8.23 11.93 24.41
CA ALA A 679 -7.27 13.00 24.26
C ALA A 679 -6.01 12.52 23.53
N VAL A 680 -5.50 11.34 23.88
CA VAL A 680 -4.35 10.70 23.22
C VAL A 680 -4.68 10.34 21.76
N MET A 681 -5.85 9.75 21.51
CA MET A 681 -6.28 9.38 20.15
C MET A 681 -6.53 10.59 19.26
N GLY A 682 -7.02 11.68 19.84
CA GLY A 682 -7.35 12.92 19.13
C GLY A 682 -6.21 13.92 19.05
N GLU A 683 -5.00 13.55 19.46
CA GLU A 683 -3.87 14.48 19.50
C GLU A 683 -3.55 15.10 18.13
N GLY A 684 -3.43 16.44 18.13
CA GLY A 684 -3.27 17.22 16.90
C GLY A 684 -4.58 17.50 16.16
N LEU A 685 -5.70 16.88 16.56
CA LEU A 685 -7.04 17.09 15.96
C LEU A 685 -8.06 17.61 16.98
N VAL A 686 -7.89 17.29 18.25
CA VAL A 686 -8.83 17.63 19.32
C VAL A 686 -8.12 18.48 20.34
N GLN A 687 -8.70 19.64 20.68
CA GLN A 687 -8.13 20.57 21.65
C GLN A 687 -8.48 20.15 23.08
N ALA A 688 -9.70 19.69 23.31
CA ALA A 688 -10.19 19.22 24.60
C ALA A 688 -11.35 18.25 24.42
N VAL A 689 -11.48 17.30 25.33
CA VAL A 689 -12.64 16.40 25.44
C VAL A 689 -13.25 16.61 26.83
N GLU A 690 -14.54 16.95 26.87
CA GLU A 690 -15.24 17.25 28.08
C GLU A 690 -16.54 16.44 28.20
N VAL A 691 -16.92 16.05 29.40
CA VAL A 691 -18.21 15.40 29.66
C VAL A 691 -19.32 16.46 29.68
N ARG A 692 -20.30 16.30 28.82
CA ARG A 692 -21.38 17.29 28.65
C ARG A 692 -22.56 17.12 29.61
N SER A 693 -22.69 16.01 30.28
CA SER A 693 -23.78 15.77 31.25
C SER A 693 -23.31 15.09 32.50
N GLU A 694 -23.80 15.57 33.66
CA GLU A 694 -23.54 15.00 34.97
C GLU A 694 -24.28 13.67 35.23
N ARG A 695 -25.14 13.22 34.31
CA ARG A 695 -25.97 12.01 34.48
C ARG A 695 -25.74 11.02 33.35
N TRP A 696 -24.86 10.07 33.58
CA TRP A 696 -24.85 8.82 32.86
C TRP A 696 -25.77 7.84 33.60
N THR A 697 -27.03 7.80 33.20
CA THR A 697 -27.89 6.65 33.53
C THR A 697 -27.72 5.62 32.42
N VAL A 698 -27.12 4.49 32.78
CA VAL A 698 -27.15 3.29 31.96
C VAL A 698 -28.55 2.69 32.01
#